data_bc21b4b6f7e4ac4b1d1bace44744ff2c
#
_entry.id   bc21b4b6f7e4ac4b1d1bace44744ff2c
#
_cell.length_a   1.000
_cell.length_b   1.000
_cell.length_c   1.000
_cell.angle_alpha   90.00
_cell.angle_beta   90.00
_cell.angle_gamma   90.00
#
_symmetry.space_group_name_H-M   'P 1'
#
loop_
_entity.id
_entity.type
_entity.pdbx_description
1 polymer ?
#
loop_
_entity_poly.entity_id
_entity_poly.type
_entity_poly.pdbx_seq_one_letter_code
_entity_poly.pdbx_strand_id
1 'polypeptide(L)'
;MKKLLSLPPNLVGCFHDITHLPADEWFCTNDPVGTKLGSGGGTTWLLRAAYEAEHGNQTFDEWLASDKRLLLHAGGQSRRLPSYAPSGKVLTPLPVFRWERGQSLDQSLLSLQVPLYNRIMNMAPHGLNTMIVSGDVFIRTTSPLPPIPEWADIVCYGLWLGPETAKNHGVFVSTREQPTQLKCMLQKPSVETLASLTTDHFYLTDIGVWILSDRAVKVLMQHSTTEGHITEGPVTAYDMYGQFGCALGSNPTIADAEVADLKVAILPLTGGEFYHFGTSHELLSSMLAIQNLVNDQREIMHHDRKPHPSIFVQNADIKIRWTQSNRNEWIENACIGEHWTLTRDNIVTGVPDNDWTLTLAPGQCVDIVPIGSNQWAVRPYGFNDAFRGPLADVEFLGNSFASWADEHGIGIATIEGGHDLQAARIFPIVDNINDMGIVLRWMLSEPNLDEGRHLWTIARRMSADEISNEANLSRLVSQRTHYRAHNLPMIARNWQHSVFYQCDLHNLAGQYRDNDIDLPSPMPSSAPLLTRACDAMFRSEATANESASYEAQAFGLLREGLTADALRVSQRPRLSVYADQIVWGRSPVRIDIAGGWTDTPPYCLMEGGNVVNIAINLNGQPPLQTHVKPCLQPHIVLRSSDLGASETITTYNELAEYNRVGSPFSIPKAALALAGFLPQFCTDSYPTLESQLRAFGCGLEVTLLSAIPAGSGLGTSSLLASTVLGALNDFCGLGWDNTDIGHRTLVLEQLLTTGGGWQDQFGGLLPGVKLLQTDRGFAQTPEVRYLPDTLFTQSDYKACHLLYYTGITRTAKTILAEIVRRMFLNEHNQLAMLRDMKQHALDMFDAIQRMDFNRMGRLVGRTWQQNQLLDAGTNPPAVQAITSLINDLCLGYKLPGAGGGGYLYMIAKDEEAAARIRRILNEHRPNDKARFVEMSLCQKGFQVSRS
;
A
#
# COMPACT_ATOMS: atom_id res chain seq x y z
N MET A 1 -17.25 -7.82 -1.29
CA MET A 1 -17.22 -7.69 0.20
C MET A 1 -17.86 -6.38 0.60
N LYS A 2 -18.93 -6.42 1.37
CA LYS A 2 -19.66 -5.25 1.87
C LYS A 2 -19.02 -4.65 3.11
N LYS A 3 -19.06 -3.33 3.24
CA LYS A 3 -18.63 -2.59 4.44
C LYS A 3 -19.87 -1.99 5.09
N LEU A 4 -20.08 -2.31 6.35
CA LEU A 4 -21.23 -1.87 7.14
C LEU A 4 -20.72 -0.96 8.26
N LEU A 5 -21.23 0.27 8.33
CA LEU A 5 -20.77 1.28 9.29
C LEU A 5 -21.90 1.68 10.24
N SER A 6 -21.61 1.63 11.54
CA SER A 6 -22.41 2.34 12.57
C SER A 6 -21.80 3.72 12.79
N LEU A 7 -22.52 4.77 12.42
CA LEU A 7 -22.06 6.17 12.40
C LEU A 7 -22.90 7.07 13.32
N PRO A 8 -22.42 8.29 13.65
CA PRO A 8 -23.27 9.30 14.24
C PRO A 8 -24.48 9.64 13.36
N PRO A 9 -25.67 9.94 13.92
CA PRO A 9 -26.90 10.12 13.14
C PRO A 9 -26.82 11.17 12.02
N ASN A 10 -26.18 12.31 12.26
CA ASN A 10 -26.00 13.36 11.25
C ASN A 10 -25.07 12.98 10.11
N LEU A 11 -24.17 12.03 10.31
CA LEU A 11 -23.22 11.56 9.27
C LEU A 11 -23.87 10.57 8.32
N VAL A 12 -24.81 9.74 8.76
CA VAL A 12 -25.43 8.70 7.93
C VAL A 12 -26.03 9.27 6.64
N GLY A 13 -26.75 10.39 6.74
CA GLY A 13 -27.43 10.99 5.59
C GLY A 13 -26.53 11.67 4.57
N CYS A 14 -25.28 11.98 4.89
CA CYS A 14 -24.35 12.68 4.01
C CYS A 14 -23.04 11.93 3.77
N PHE A 15 -22.89 10.72 4.32
CA PHE A 15 -21.66 9.94 4.24
C PHE A 15 -21.16 9.75 2.81
N HIS A 16 -22.02 9.31 1.90
CA HIS A 16 -21.65 9.06 0.51
C HIS A 16 -21.31 10.35 -0.25
N ASP A 17 -22.01 11.43 0.06
CA ASP A 17 -21.76 12.74 -0.58
C ASP A 17 -20.41 13.33 -0.17
N ILE A 18 -20.01 13.16 1.08
CA ILE A 18 -18.75 13.72 1.61
C ILE A 18 -17.53 12.81 1.43
N THR A 19 -17.74 11.50 1.30
CA THR A 19 -16.64 10.52 1.14
C THR A 19 -16.46 10.04 -0.28
N HIS A 20 -17.47 10.22 -1.15
CA HIS A 20 -17.56 9.69 -2.51
C HIS A 20 -17.45 8.16 -2.59
N LEU A 21 -17.66 7.45 -1.47
CA LEU A 21 -17.66 6.00 -1.42
C LEU A 21 -19.00 5.46 -1.96
N PRO A 22 -18.98 4.40 -2.80
CA PRO A 22 -20.17 3.92 -3.50
C PRO A 22 -21.17 3.24 -2.54
N ALA A 23 -22.45 3.56 -2.66
CA ALA A 23 -23.50 3.04 -1.79
C ALA A 23 -23.80 1.53 -1.99
N ASP A 24 -23.43 0.98 -3.14
CA ASP A 24 -23.53 -0.46 -3.42
C ASP A 24 -22.46 -1.30 -2.68
N GLU A 25 -21.37 -0.68 -2.24
CA GLU A 25 -20.30 -1.32 -1.48
C GLU A 25 -20.36 -0.98 0.02
N TRP A 26 -20.83 0.21 0.38
CA TRP A 26 -20.84 0.77 1.72
C TRP A 26 -22.28 1.00 2.21
N PHE A 27 -22.63 0.41 3.32
CA PHE A 27 -23.91 0.62 3.99
C PHE A 27 -23.70 1.34 5.31
N CYS A 28 -24.50 2.36 5.61
CA CYS A 28 -24.37 3.17 6.80
C CYS A 28 -25.69 3.21 7.58
N THR A 29 -25.60 3.09 8.90
CA THR A 29 -26.72 3.32 9.82
C THR A 29 -26.21 3.88 11.15
N ASN A 30 -27.12 4.33 11.99
CA ASN A 30 -26.85 4.73 13.37
C ASN A 30 -27.62 3.86 14.35
N ASP A 31 -27.12 3.78 15.57
CA ASP A 31 -27.88 3.18 16.68
C ASP A 31 -29.18 3.98 16.95
N PRO A 32 -30.24 3.36 17.44
CA PRO A 32 -31.47 4.06 17.76
C PRO A 32 -31.21 5.19 18.73
N VAL A 33 -31.74 6.39 18.42
CA VAL A 33 -31.53 7.60 19.23
C VAL A 33 -32.03 7.39 20.66
N GLY A 34 -31.18 7.74 21.63
CA GLY A 34 -31.51 7.62 23.06
C GLY A 34 -31.31 6.21 23.65
N THR A 35 -30.94 5.22 22.86
CA THR A 35 -30.73 3.85 23.32
C THR A 35 -29.22 3.50 23.27
N LYS A 36 -28.70 2.96 24.37
CA LYS A 36 -27.31 2.44 24.40
C LYS A 36 -27.36 0.93 24.20
N LEU A 37 -27.06 0.48 22.99
CA LEU A 37 -27.09 -0.95 22.62
C LEU A 37 -25.83 -1.71 23.04
N GLY A 38 -24.72 -1.02 23.30
CA GLY A 38 -23.41 -1.67 23.46
C GLY A 38 -22.85 -2.20 22.13
N SER A 39 -21.63 -2.73 22.16
CA SER A 39 -20.95 -3.18 20.93
C SER A 39 -21.61 -4.40 20.29
N GLY A 40 -22.10 -5.36 21.05
CA GLY A 40 -22.82 -6.54 20.56
C GLY A 40 -24.23 -6.21 20.04
N GLY A 41 -25.01 -5.44 20.82
CA GLY A 41 -26.33 -4.98 20.39
C GLY A 41 -26.25 -4.07 19.16
N GLY A 42 -25.25 -3.17 19.09
CA GLY A 42 -24.98 -2.36 17.90
C GLY A 42 -24.60 -3.19 16.67
N THR A 43 -23.85 -4.28 16.86
CA THR A 43 -23.57 -5.24 15.78
C THR A 43 -24.86 -5.86 15.24
N THR A 44 -25.74 -6.31 16.12
CA THR A 44 -27.03 -6.88 15.75
C THR A 44 -27.91 -5.87 15.02
N TRP A 45 -27.99 -4.65 15.53
CA TRP A 45 -28.73 -3.57 14.88
C TRP A 45 -28.22 -3.28 13.46
N LEU A 46 -26.89 -3.15 13.30
CA LEU A 46 -26.25 -2.89 12.02
C LEU A 46 -26.51 -4.01 11.01
N LEU A 47 -26.35 -5.27 11.42
CA LEU A 47 -26.63 -6.45 10.56
C LEU A 47 -28.08 -6.53 10.13
N ARG A 48 -29.02 -6.26 11.05
CA ARG A 48 -30.46 -6.22 10.71
C ARG A 48 -30.78 -5.13 9.71
N ALA A 49 -30.32 -3.92 9.95
CA ALA A 49 -30.57 -2.80 9.06
C ALA A 49 -30.00 -3.04 7.65
N ALA A 50 -28.81 -3.65 7.56
CA ALA A 50 -28.23 -4.02 6.30
C ALA A 50 -29.01 -5.15 5.60
N TYR A 51 -29.43 -6.17 6.37
CA TYR A 51 -30.27 -7.24 5.83
C TYR A 51 -31.59 -6.71 5.29
N GLU A 52 -32.31 -5.89 6.05
CA GLU A 52 -33.58 -5.28 5.62
C GLU A 52 -33.43 -4.46 4.32
N ALA A 53 -32.28 -3.79 4.15
CA ALA A 53 -32.02 -2.98 2.97
C ALA A 53 -31.59 -3.81 1.73
N GLU A 54 -30.97 -4.96 1.90
CA GLU A 54 -30.24 -5.66 0.83
C GLU A 54 -30.77 -7.07 0.52
N HIS A 55 -31.54 -7.73 1.40
CA HIS A 55 -31.79 -9.18 1.30
C HIS A 55 -32.59 -9.61 0.07
N GLY A 56 -33.40 -8.74 -0.54
CA GLY A 56 -34.30 -9.12 -1.66
C GLY A 56 -35.23 -10.25 -1.23
N ASN A 57 -35.06 -11.44 -1.83
CA ASN A 57 -35.85 -12.65 -1.50
C ASN A 57 -35.07 -13.68 -0.67
N GLN A 58 -33.86 -13.34 -0.20
CA GLN A 58 -32.99 -14.25 0.58
C GLN A 58 -33.46 -14.33 2.04
N THR A 59 -33.34 -15.51 2.64
CA THR A 59 -33.41 -15.68 4.10
C THR A 59 -32.18 -15.04 4.75
N PHE A 60 -32.23 -14.76 6.05
CA PHE A 60 -31.06 -14.20 6.76
C PHE A 60 -29.83 -15.09 6.63
N ASP A 61 -29.99 -16.41 6.71
CA ASP A 61 -28.90 -17.38 6.57
C ASP A 61 -28.27 -17.35 5.16
N GLU A 62 -29.08 -17.28 4.12
CA GLU A 62 -28.61 -17.16 2.74
C GLU A 62 -27.91 -15.83 2.49
N TRP A 63 -28.47 -14.73 3.01
CA TRP A 63 -27.85 -13.41 2.90
C TRP A 63 -26.53 -13.35 3.67
N LEU A 64 -26.46 -13.91 4.89
CA LEU A 64 -25.24 -13.92 5.71
C LEU A 64 -24.13 -14.74 5.01
N ALA A 65 -24.45 -15.86 4.39
CA ALA A 65 -23.50 -16.73 3.69
C ALA A 65 -23.09 -16.19 2.28
N SER A 66 -23.86 -15.26 1.70
CA SER A 66 -23.69 -14.82 0.30
C SER A 66 -22.44 -13.99 0.04
N ASP A 67 -21.97 -13.20 1.01
CA ASP A 67 -20.83 -12.31 0.86
C ASP A 67 -20.06 -12.15 2.18
N LYS A 68 -18.79 -11.73 2.10
CA LYS A 68 -17.99 -11.30 3.24
C LYS A 68 -18.36 -9.88 3.64
N ARG A 69 -18.35 -9.60 4.95
CA ARG A 69 -18.76 -8.31 5.52
C ARG A 69 -17.71 -7.77 6.49
N LEU A 70 -17.43 -6.49 6.38
CA LEU A 70 -16.61 -5.73 7.33
C LEU A 70 -17.53 -4.77 8.10
N LEU A 71 -17.68 -4.97 9.39
CA LEU A 71 -18.46 -4.12 10.29
C LEU A 71 -17.52 -3.17 11.03
N LEU A 72 -17.74 -1.86 10.88
CA LEU A 72 -16.99 -0.80 11.55
C LEU A 72 -17.88 -0.08 12.55
N HIS A 73 -17.52 -0.17 13.83
CA HIS A 73 -18.18 0.59 14.88
C HIS A 73 -17.51 1.95 15.06
N ALA A 74 -18.13 2.99 14.53
CA ALA A 74 -17.67 4.38 14.60
C ALA A 74 -18.68 5.34 15.21
N GLY A 75 -19.77 4.81 15.76
CA GLY A 75 -20.76 5.55 16.52
C GLY A 75 -20.25 5.93 17.93
N GLY A 76 -21.10 6.61 18.68
CA GLY A 76 -20.82 7.03 20.05
C GLY A 76 -20.59 8.53 20.18
N GLN A 77 -20.65 9.02 21.45
CA GLN A 77 -20.66 10.46 21.76
C GLN A 77 -19.30 11.16 21.61
N SER A 78 -18.22 10.43 21.41
CA SER A 78 -16.83 10.95 21.25
C SER A 78 -16.42 12.02 22.30
N ARG A 79 -16.91 11.91 23.52
CA ARG A 79 -16.79 12.91 24.60
C ARG A 79 -15.36 13.40 24.84
N ARG A 80 -14.36 12.53 24.72
CA ARG A 80 -12.93 12.84 24.99
C ARG A 80 -12.18 13.33 23.75
N LEU A 81 -12.87 13.46 22.62
CA LEU A 81 -12.34 14.02 21.37
C LEU A 81 -13.43 14.87 20.69
N PRO A 82 -13.79 16.03 21.31
CA PRO A 82 -14.92 16.84 20.86
C PRO A 82 -14.82 17.28 19.39
N SER A 83 -13.66 17.69 18.94
CA SER A 83 -13.43 18.21 17.58
C SER A 83 -13.89 17.27 16.46
N TYR A 84 -13.84 15.97 16.69
CA TYR A 84 -14.26 14.97 15.69
C TYR A 84 -15.53 14.21 16.08
N ALA A 85 -16.24 14.67 17.11
CA ALA A 85 -17.55 14.12 17.46
C ALA A 85 -18.60 14.35 16.35
N PRO A 86 -18.70 15.54 15.72
CA PRO A 86 -19.67 15.80 14.66
C PRO A 86 -19.48 14.95 13.41
N SER A 87 -18.24 14.77 12.96
CA SER A 87 -17.90 14.02 11.75
C SER A 87 -17.64 12.53 12.00
N GLY A 88 -17.72 12.08 13.25
CA GLY A 88 -17.31 10.73 13.66
C GLY A 88 -15.78 10.54 13.60
N LYS A 89 -15.21 9.85 14.58
CA LYS A 89 -13.75 9.61 14.69
C LYS A 89 -13.17 8.91 13.47
N VAL A 90 -13.93 8.05 12.81
CA VAL A 90 -13.51 7.30 11.64
C VAL A 90 -13.14 8.19 10.45
N LEU A 91 -13.72 9.38 10.37
CA LEU A 91 -13.39 10.39 9.34
C LEU A 91 -12.38 11.43 9.83
N THR A 92 -11.71 11.21 10.97
CA THR A 92 -10.62 12.09 11.41
C THR A 92 -9.55 12.19 10.31
N PRO A 93 -9.27 13.38 9.77
CA PRO A 93 -8.20 13.56 8.80
C PRO A 93 -6.85 13.34 9.47
N LEU A 94 -6.01 12.54 8.85
CA LEU A 94 -4.66 12.25 9.38
C LEU A 94 -3.59 12.82 8.44
N PRO A 95 -2.58 13.52 8.98
CA PRO A 95 -1.46 14.01 8.18
C PRO A 95 -0.76 12.88 7.42
N VAL A 96 -0.29 13.18 6.23
CA VAL A 96 0.52 12.26 5.41
C VAL A 96 1.74 11.81 6.22
N PHE A 97 2.03 10.52 6.22
CA PHE A 97 3.19 9.94 6.90
C PHE A 97 4.45 10.23 6.07
N ARG A 98 5.44 10.88 6.65
CA ARG A 98 6.66 11.30 5.96
C ARG A 98 7.56 10.15 5.46
N TRP A 99 7.26 8.91 5.84
CA TRP A 99 8.00 7.70 5.49
C TRP A 99 7.29 6.81 4.46
N GLU A 100 6.09 7.16 4.02
CA GLU A 100 5.29 6.36 3.09
C GLU A 100 4.96 7.14 1.82
N ARG A 101 4.96 6.44 0.68
CA ARG A 101 4.57 7.01 -0.63
C ARG A 101 3.15 6.59 -1.01
N GLY A 102 2.53 7.37 -1.90
CA GLY A 102 1.22 7.07 -2.47
C GLY A 102 0.05 7.42 -1.56
N GLN A 103 0.26 8.27 -0.57
CA GLN A 103 -0.81 8.74 0.31
C GLN A 103 -1.53 9.95 -0.28
N SER A 104 -2.78 10.14 0.13
CA SER A 104 -3.60 11.29 -0.26
C SER A 104 -3.60 12.36 0.84
N LEU A 105 -3.61 13.65 0.45
CA LEU A 105 -3.71 14.77 1.40
C LEU A 105 -5.06 14.83 2.11
N ASP A 106 -6.07 14.13 1.60
CA ASP A 106 -7.41 14.02 2.18
C ASP A 106 -7.65 12.69 2.91
N GLN A 107 -6.61 11.92 3.16
CA GLN A 107 -6.72 10.66 3.87
C GLN A 107 -7.35 10.83 5.25
N SER A 108 -8.15 9.86 5.63
CA SER A 108 -8.81 9.76 6.93
C SER A 108 -8.43 8.46 7.63
N LEU A 109 -8.76 8.36 8.90
CA LEU A 109 -8.57 7.12 9.65
C LEU A 109 -9.26 5.94 8.94
N LEU A 110 -10.46 6.13 8.36
CA LEU A 110 -11.18 5.11 7.58
C LEU A 110 -10.36 4.60 6.39
N SER A 111 -9.86 5.51 5.56
CA SER A 111 -9.11 5.13 4.35
C SER A 111 -7.81 4.40 4.67
N LEU A 112 -7.21 4.66 5.84
CA LEU A 112 -5.98 4.01 6.29
C LEU A 112 -6.20 2.62 6.93
N GLN A 113 -7.36 2.39 7.55
CA GLN A 113 -7.71 1.11 8.20
C GLN A 113 -8.11 0.02 7.19
N VAL A 114 -8.96 0.38 6.24
CA VAL A 114 -9.64 -0.57 5.34
C VAL A 114 -8.70 -1.49 4.55
N PRO A 115 -7.55 -1.04 4.04
CA PRO A 115 -6.64 -1.92 3.29
C PRO A 115 -6.15 -3.15 4.08
N LEU A 116 -5.84 -3.00 5.36
CA LEU A 116 -5.44 -4.14 6.21
C LEU A 116 -6.60 -5.11 6.42
N TYR A 117 -7.79 -4.60 6.71
CA TYR A 117 -8.98 -5.42 6.95
C TYR A 117 -9.40 -6.18 5.70
N ASN A 118 -9.35 -5.55 4.52
CA ASN A 118 -9.58 -6.21 3.25
C ASN A 118 -8.58 -7.38 3.02
N ARG A 119 -7.31 -7.16 3.34
CA ARG A 119 -6.27 -8.18 3.20
C ARG A 119 -6.50 -9.36 4.12
N ILE A 120 -6.87 -9.12 5.38
CA ILE A 120 -7.21 -10.18 6.35
C ILE A 120 -8.44 -10.96 5.88
N MET A 121 -9.52 -10.28 5.48
CA MET A 121 -10.76 -10.94 5.02
C MET A 121 -10.58 -11.74 3.73
N ASN A 122 -9.71 -11.30 2.84
CA ASN A 122 -9.37 -12.06 1.63
C ASN A 122 -8.68 -13.39 1.95
N MET A 123 -7.97 -13.48 3.09
CA MET A 123 -7.34 -14.72 3.57
C MET A 123 -8.28 -15.60 4.39
N ALA A 124 -9.40 -15.06 4.88
CA ALA A 124 -10.33 -15.81 5.72
C ALA A 124 -10.97 -16.97 4.93
N PRO A 125 -11.00 -18.20 5.51
CA PRO A 125 -11.67 -19.34 4.88
C PRO A 125 -13.18 -19.13 4.72
N HIS A 126 -13.79 -19.93 3.85
CA HIS A 126 -15.24 -19.97 3.71
C HIS A 126 -15.90 -20.31 5.05
N GLY A 127 -16.95 -19.57 5.39
CA GLY A 127 -17.66 -19.70 6.66
C GLY A 127 -17.24 -18.67 7.73
N LEU A 128 -16.08 -18.04 7.61
CA LEU A 128 -15.67 -16.87 8.38
C LEU A 128 -15.97 -15.60 7.57
N ASN A 129 -17.23 -15.18 7.54
CA ASN A 129 -17.72 -14.17 6.61
C ASN A 129 -17.88 -12.77 7.21
N THR A 130 -17.82 -12.62 8.53
CA THR A 130 -18.10 -11.36 9.21
C THR A 130 -16.91 -10.92 10.03
N MET A 131 -16.30 -9.76 9.70
CA MET A 131 -15.29 -9.10 10.51
C MET A 131 -15.89 -7.91 11.26
N ILE A 132 -15.60 -7.80 12.56
CA ILE A 132 -16.01 -6.68 13.41
C ILE A 132 -14.76 -5.94 13.86
N VAL A 133 -14.75 -4.60 13.68
CA VAL A 133 -13.60 -3.76 14.01
C VAL A 133 -14.01 -2.44 14.67
N SER A 134 -13.09 -1.84 15.44
CA SER A 134 -13.25 -0.51 16.01
C SER A 134 -12.89 0.57 15.00
N GLY A 135 -13.65 1.66 14.95
CA GLY A 135 -13.47 2.78 14.04
C GLY A 135 -12.47 3.85 14.52
N ASP A 136 -11.94 3.76 15.74
CA ASP A 136 -11.03 4.74 16.33
C ASP A 136 -9.60 4.24 16.54
N VAL A 137 -9.20 3.24 15.77
CA VAL A 137 -7.85 2.65 15.83
C VAL A 137 -7.19 2.63 14.46
N PHE A 138 -5.87 2.78 14.42
CA PHE A 138 -5.05 2.48 13.25
C PHE A 138 -4.13 1.32 13.59
N ILE A 139 -4.22 0.26 12.79
CA ILE A 139 -3.43 -0.96 12.95
C ILE A 139 -2.53 -1.11 11.74
N ARG A 140 -1.26 -1.38 11.98
CA ARG A 140 -0.25 -1.61 10.97
C ARG A 140 0.49 -2.92 11.26
N THR A 141 0.92 -3.63 10.25
CA THR A 141 1.84 -4.76 10.37
C THR A 141 2.89 -4.72 9.28
N THR A 142 4.12 -5.05 9.65
CA THR A 142 5.27 -5.15 8.74
C THR A 142 5.63 -6.59 8.40
N SER A 143 4.92 -7.55 8.99
CA SER A 143 5.16 -8.99 8.81
C SER A 143 4.01 -9.66 8.06
N PRO A 144 4.25 -10.84 7.47
CA PRO A 144 3.19 -11.65 6.89
C PRO A 144 2.10 -11.95 7.91
N LEU A 145 0.84 -11.92 7.45
CA LEU A 145 -0.29 -12.29 8.28
C LEU A 145 -0.25 -13.80 8.57
N PRO A 146 -0.54 -14.22 9.82
CA PRO A 146 -0.62 -15.64 10.14
C PRO A 146 -1.79 -16.30 9.40
N PRO A 147 -1.67 -17.60 9.05
CA PRO A 147 -2.77 -18.33 8.42
C PRO A 147 -3.96 -18.41 9.37
N ILE A 148 -5.16 -18.22 8.83
CA ILE A 148 -6.41 -18.30 9.59
C ILE A 148 -6.87 -19.75 9.64
N PRO A 149 -7.08 -20.36 10.82
CA PRO A 149 -7.47 -21.76 10.93
C PRO A 149 -8.94 -22.00 10.52
N GLU A 150 -9.19 -23.05 9.74
CA GLU A 150 -10.52 -23.41 9.25
C GLU A 150 -11.46 -23.97 10.34
N TRP A 151 -10.92 -24.44 11.48
CA TRP A 151 -11.68 -25.03 12.56
C TRP A 151 -12.36 -24.03 13.48
N ALA A 152 -12.01 -22.73 13.38
CA ALA A 152 -12.48 -21.71 14.29
C ALA A 152 -13.85 -21.15 13.90
N ASP A 153 -14.73 -20.96 14.88
CA ASP A 153 -15.95 -20.16 14.76
C ASP A 153 -15.66 -18.66 14.91
N ILE A 154 -14.63 -18.32 15.71
CA ILE A 154 -14.20 -16.93 15.95
C ILE A 154 -12.67 -16.87 15.87
N VAL A 155 -12.17 -15.85 15.22
CA VAL A 155 -10.74 -15.53 15.17
C VAL A 155 -10.53 -14.12 15.70
N CYS A 156 -9.74 -13.99 16.76
CA CYS A 156 -9.38 -12.69 17.35
C CYS A 156 -7.91 -12.39 17.11
N TYR A 157 -7.62 -11.21 16.60
CA TYR A 157 -6.24 -10.74 16.48
C TYR A 157 -5.83 -9.97 17.73
N GLY A 158 -4.59 -10.17 18.18
CA GLY A 158 -4.05 -9.45 19.32
C GLY A 158 -2.57 -9.14 19.19
N LEU A 159 -2.08 -8.31 20.10
CA LEU A 159 -0.69 -7.89 20.17
C LEU A 159 -0.04 -8.28 21.51
N TRP A 160 1.27 -8.56 21.44
CA TRP A 160 2.13 -8.70 22.62
C TRP A 160 2.46 -7.31 23.16
N LEU A 161 1.67 -6.82 24.13
CA LEU A 161 1.89 -5.53 24.77
C LEU A 161 2.24 -5.72 26.25
N GLY A 162 3.03 -4.81 26.81
CA GLY A 162 3.37 -4.84 28.22
C GLY A 162 2.15 -4.63 29.15
N PRO A 163 2.21 -5.10 30.41
CA PRO A 163 1.08 -5.05 31.33
C PRO A 163 0.49 -3.64 31.53
N GLU A 164 1.34 -2.62 31.54
CA GLU A 164 0.90 -1.22 31.71
C GLU A 164 0.00 -0.71 30.57
N THR A 165 0.18 -1.21 29.38
CA THR A 165 -0.69 -0.89 28.22
C THR A 165 -1.89 -1.83 28.20
N ALA A 166 -1.67 -3.13 28.38
CA ALA A 166 -2.68 -4.17 28.30
C ALA A 166 -3.81 -4.00 29.33
N LYS A 167 -3.53 -3.45 30.53
CA LYS A 167 -4.53 -3.20 31.59
C LYS A 167 -5.71 -2.33 31.15
N ASN A 168 -5.57 -1.55 30.08
CA ASN A 168 -6.61 -0.65 29.58
C ASN A 168 -7.52 -1.30 28.53
N HIS A 169 -7.21 -2.52 28.11
CA HIS A 169 -7.85 -3.23 26.99
C HIS A 169 -8.42 -4.59 27.43
N GLY A 170 -9.12 -5.25 26.52
CA GLY A 170 -9.42 -6.67 26.64
C GLY A 170 -8.12 -7.50 26.46
N VAL A 171 -8.05 -8.64 27.11
CA VAL A 171 -6.88 -9.52 27.05
C VAL A 171 -7.32 -10.96 26.83
N PHE A 172 -6.82 -11.58 25.76
CA PHE A 172 -7.00 -12.99 25.44
C PHE A 172 -5.93 -13.83 26.14
N VAL A 173 -6.34 -14.81 26.90
CA VAL A 173 -5.43 -15.71 27.63
C VAL A 173 -5.45 -17.09 26.99
N SER A 174 -4.28 -17.68 26.75
CA SER A 174 -4.09 -19.06 26.25
C SER A 174 -3.11 -19.83 27.12
N THR A 175 -3.19 -21.17 27.09
CA THR A 175 -2.19 -22.01 27.72
C THR A 175 -0.94 -22.09 26.85
N ARG A 176 0.19 -22.45 27.45
CA ARG A 176 1.46 -22.63 26.71
C ARG A 176 1.41 -23.82 25.75
N GLU A 177 0.59 -24.84 26.09
CA GLU A 177 0.40 -26.04 25.25
C GLU A 177 -0.48 -25.76 24.02
N GLN A 178 -1.42 -24.81 24.15
CA GLN A 178 -2.36 -24.45 23.10
C GLN A 178 -2.39 -22.92 22.88
N PRO A 179 -1.30 -22.34 22.38
CA PRO A 179 -1.13 -20.88 22.33
C PRO A 179 -2.08 -20.16 21.36
N THR A 180 -2.72 -20.88 20.43
CA THR A 180 -3.67 -20.34 19.47
C THR A 180 -5.12 -20.54 19.86
N GLN A 181 -5.43 -21.22 20.98
CA GLN A 181 -6.77 -21.44 21.46
C GLN A 181 -7.07 -20.57 22.67
N LEU A 182 -8.25 -19.93 22.67
CA LEU A 182 -8.66 -19.09 23.78
C LEU A 182 -9.00 -19.94 25.02
N LYS A 183 -8.34 -19.65 26.14
CA LYS A 183 -8.73 -20.15 27.44
C LYS A 183 -9.84 -19.30 28.05
N CYS A 184 -9.60 -18.00 28.16
CA CYS A 184 -10.57 -17.01 28.61
C CYS A 184 -10.19 -15.60 28.13
N MET A 185 -11.15 -14.70 28.14
CA MET A 185 -10.93 -13.26 27.94
C MET A 185 -11.09 -12.53 29.29
N LEU A 186 -10.19 -11.57 29.55
CA LEU A 186 -10.24 -10.68 30.70
C LEU A 186 -10.47 -9.26 30.21
N GLN A 187 -11.39 -8.56 30.82
CA GLN A 187 -11.66 -7.16 30.49
C GLN A 187 -11.00 -6.22 31.48
N LYS A 188 -10.02 -5.43 30.99
CA LYS A 188 -9.23 -4.46 31.77
C LYS A 188 -8.64 -5.08 33.07
N PRO A 189 -7.85 -6.14 32.96
CA PRO A 189 -7.22 -6.79 34.12
C PRO A 189 -6.18 -5.87 34.77
N SER A 190 -5.94 -6.06 36.06
CA SER A 190 -4.88 -5.35 36.78
C SER A 190 -3.49 -5.81 36.31
N VAL A 191 -2.46 -4.97 36.55
CA VAL A 191 -1.06 -5.31 36.23
C VAL A 191 -0.62 -6.55 37.00
N GLU A 192 -1.06 -6.70 38.24
CA GLU A 192 -0.74 -7.87 39.09
C GLU A 192 -1.36 -9.15 38.48
N THR A 193 -2.60 -9.08 38.00
CA THR A 193 -3.27 -10.20 37.34
C THR A 193 -2.49 -10.59 36.09
N LEU A 194 -2.10 -9.64 35.25
CA LEU A 194 -1.31 -9.89 34.03
C LEU A 194 0.06 -10.49 34.35
N ALA A 195 0.75 -9.99 35.37
CA ALA A 195 2.03 -10.52 35.82
C ALA A 195 1.93 -11.97 36.29
N SER A 196 0.86 -12.32 37.01
CA SER A 196 0.64 -13.70 37.47
C SER A 196 0.38 -14.69 36.34
N LEU A 197 -0.24 -14.24 35.24
CA LEU A 197 -0.51 -15.08 34.04
C LEU A 197 0.76 -15.49 33.32
N THR A 198 1.80 -14.67 33.30
CA THR A 198 3.01 -14.91 32.49
C THR A 198 3.80 -16.15 32.90
N THR A 199 3.56 -16.73 34.08
CA THR A 199 4.21 -17.95 34.53
C THR A 199 3.78 -19.16 33.70
N ASP A 200 2.48 -19.37 33.53
CA ASP A 200 1.89 -20.58 32.94
C ASP A 200 1.11 -20.34 31.66
N HIS A 201 0.84 -19.09 31.31
CA HIS A 201 0.00 -18.69 30.20
C HIS A 201 0.70 -17.71 29.27
N PHE A 202 0.15 -17.56 28.06
CA PHE A 202 0.37 -16.42 27.21
C PHE A 202 -0.85 -15.50 27.27
N TYR A 203 -0.64 -14.21 27.01
CA TYR A 203 -1.74 -13.31 26.78
C TYR A 203 -1.47 -12.42 25.57
N LEU A 204 -2.52 -12.09 24.82
CA LEU A 204 -2.53 -11.10 23.75
C LEU A 204 -3.51 -9.99 24.10
N THR A 205 -3.10 -8.76 23.91
CA THR A 205 -4.00 -7.60 24.06
C THR A 205 -4.93 -7.52 22.86
N ASP A 206 -6.22 -7.43 23.10
CA ASP A 206 -7.23 -7.24 22.07
C ASP A 206 -7.03 -5.92 21.34
N ILE A 207 -6.97 -5.95 20.02
CA ILE A 207 -6.84 -4.79 19.13
C ILE A 207 -8.14 -4.45 18.41
N GLY A 208 -9.24 -5.07 18.80
CA GLY A 208 -10.56 -4.82 18.23
C GLY A 208 -10.75 -5.36 16.82
N VAL A 209 -10.08 -6.47 16.46
CA VAL A 209 -10.26 -7.14 15.16
C VAL A 209 -10.71 -8.58 15.39
N TRP A 210 -11.98 -8.84 15.12
CA TRP A 210 -12.63 -10.12 15.33
C TRP A 210 -13.27 -10.61 14.04
N ILE A 211 -13.04 -11.87 13.65
CA ILE A 211 -13.69 -12.51 12.51
C ILE A 211 -14.60 -13.62 13.04
N LEU A 212 -15.85 -13.59 12.64
CA LEU A 212 -16.88 -14.50 13.12
C LEU A 212 -17.42 -15.35 11.96
N SER A 213 -17.69 -16.62 12.29
CA SER A 213 -18.50 -17.49 11.44
C SER A 213 -19.98 -17.09 11.47
N ASP A 214 -20.74 -17.53 10.47
CA ASP A 214 -22.18 -17.29 10.43
C ASP A 214 -22.88 -17.86 11.68
N ARG A 215 -22.38 -18.99 12.23
CA ARG A 215 -22.82 -19.55 13.51
C ARG A 215 -22.56 -18.58 14.67
N ALA A 216 -21.35 -18.07 14.80
CA ALA A 216 -20.98 -17.17 15.88
C ALA A 216 -21.74 -15.84 15.82
N VAL A 217 -21.99 -15.32 14.60
CA VAL A 217 -22.85 -14.13 14.39
C VAL A 217 -24.25 -14.38 14.90
N LYS A 218 -24.86 -15.52 14.59
CA LYS A 218 -26.21 -15.85 15.08
C LYS A 218 -26.29 -15.97 16.59
N VAL A 219 -25.31 -16.61 17.23
CA VAL A 219 -25.24 -16.69 18.70
C VAL A 219 -25.13 -15.29 19.32
N LEU A 220 -24.25 -14.42 18.78
CA LEU A 220 -24.12 -13.03 19.25
C LEU A 220 -25.46 -12.27 19.13
N MET A 221 -26.15 -12.42 18.00
CA MET A 221 -27.41 -11.77 17.73
C MET A 221 -28.55 -12.29 18.65
N GLN A 222 -28.58 -13.59 18.92
CA GLN A 222 -29.55 -14.19 19.84
C GLN A 222 -29.45 -13.61 21.26
N HIS A 223 -28.22 -13.40 21.77
CA HIS A 223 -27.98 -12.85 23.10
C HIS A 223 -28.26 -11.35 23.21
N SER A 224 -28.34 -10.65 22.08
CA SER A 224 -28.66 -9.21 22.01
C SER A 224 -30.09 -8.93 21.55
N THR A 225 -30.98 -9.93 21.58
CA THR A 225 -32.37 -9.78 21.15
C THR A 225 -33.32 -10.37 22.21
N THR A 226 -34.53 -9.83 22.29
CA THR A 226 -35.56 -10.38 23.17
C THR A 226 -36.07 -11.72 22.58
N GLU A 227 -36.14 -12.75 23.42
CA GLU A 227 -36.64 -14.10 23.04
C GLU A 227 -35.83 -14.80 21.92
N GLY A 228 -34.62 -14.33 21.59
CA GLY A 228 -33.74 -14.97 20.62
C GLY A 228 -34.17 -14.79 19.14
N HIS A 229 -35.08 -13.89 18.83
CA HIS A 229 -35.50 -13.57 17.46
C HIS A 229 -34.44 -12.73 16.74
N ILE A 230 -33.65 -13.36 15.88
CA ILE A 230 -32.49 -12.74 15.21
C ILE A 230 -32.89 -11.56 14.32
N THR A 231 -33.97 -11.67 13.55
CA THR A 231 -34.39 -10.68 12.54
C THR A 231 -35.52 -9.75 13.00
N GLU A 232 -36.19 -10.06 14.09
CA GLU A 232 -37.39 -9.36 14.56
C GLU A 232 -37.30 -8.97 16.05
N GLY A 233 -38.17 -8.09 16.50
CA GLY A 233 -38.27 -7.65 17.88
C GLY A 233 -37.20 -6.65 18.33
N PRO A 234 -37.25 -6.16 19.56
CA PRO A 234 -36.31 -5.15 20.06
C PRO A 234 -34.91 -5.72 20.28
N VAL A 235 -33.89 -4.93 19.87
CA VAL A 235 -32.50 -5.21 20.21
C VAL A 235 -32.21 -4.69 21.62
N THR A 236 -31.59 -5.52 22.43
CA THR A 236 -31.23 -5.23 23.82
C THR A 236 -29.76 -4.85 23.96
N ALA A 237 -29.45 -4.14 25.04
CA ALA A 237 -28.05 -3.78 25.32
C ALA A 237 -27.23 -5.04 25.63
N TYR A 238 -26.18 -5.25 24.83
CA TYR A 238 -25.25 -6.35 24.97
C TYR A 238 -23.82 -5.91 24.59
N ASP A 239 -22.86 -6.21 25.46
CA ASP A 239 -21.48 -5.83 25.21
C ASP A 239 -20.66 -7.00 24.64
N MET A 240 -20.12 -6.80 23.44
CA MET A 240 -19.31 -7.80 22.76
C MET A 240 -18.03 -8.16 23.54
N TYR A 241 -17.43 -7.20 24.24
CA TYR A 241 -16.15 -7.43 24.94
C TYR A 241 -16.37 -7.95 26.37
N GLY A 242 -17.17 -7.24 27.16
CA GLY A 242 -17.38 -7.53 28.58
C GLY A 242 -18.39 -8.65 28.85
N GLN A 243 -19.28 -8.97 27.91
CA GLN A 243 -20.28 -10.03 28.06
C GLN A 243 -19.96 -11.20 27.12
N PHE A 244 -20.09 -11.03 25.82
CA PHE A 244 -19.87 -12.11 24.86
C PHE A 244 -18.41 -12.62 24.91
N GLY A 245 -17.42 -11.73 24.84
CA GLY A 245 -15.99 -12.12 24.87
C GLY A 245 -15.56 -12.80 26.17
N CYS A 246 -16.07 -12.32 27.32
CA CYS A 246 -15.80 -12.93 28.62
C CYS A 246 -16.50 -14.30 28.83
N ALA A 247 -17.49 -14.63 27.99
CA ALA A 247 -18.14 -15.93 27.98
C ALA A 247 -17.49 -16.94 26.99
N LEU A 248 -16.52 -16.51 26.19
CA LEU A 248 -15.79 -17.35 25.25
C LEU A 248 -14.61 -18.12 25.90
N GLY A 249 -14.25 -19.24 25.31
CA GLY A 249 -13.06 -20.03 25.63
C GLY A 249 -13.34 -21.26 26.48
N SER A 250 -12.26 -22.03 26.76
CA SER A 250 -12.37 -23.30 27.49
C SER A 250 -12.60 -23.14 29.01
N ASN A 251 -12.34 -21.97 29.56
CA ASN A 251 -12.59 -21.62 30.96
C ASN A 251 -13.03 -20.16 31.06
N PRO A 252 -14.23 -19.84 30.60
CA PRO A 252 -14.71 -18.47 30.50
C PRO A 252 -14.90 -17.81 31.89
N THR A 253 -14.81 -16.48 31.94
CA THR A 253 -15.04 -15.71 33.18
C THR A 253 -16.54 -15.46 33.46
N ILE A 254 -17.39 -15.60 32.44
CA ILE A 254 -18.84 -15.54 32.50
C ILE A 254 -19.38 -16.89 32.03
N ALA A 255 -20.28 -17.48 32.80
CA ALA A 255 -20.88 -18.76 32.45
C ALA A 255 -22.02 -18.57 31.43
N ASP A 256 -21.79 -19.06 30.22
CA ASP A 256 -22.77 -19.14 29.14
C ASP A 256 -22.43 -20.34 28.26
N ALA A 257 -23.26 -21.35 28.29
CA ALA A 257 -22.95 -22.63 27.63
C ALA A 257 -22.99 -22.53 26.08
N GLU A 258 -23.85 -21.71 25.53
CA GLU A 258 -23.98 -21.52 24.09
C GLU A 258 -22.81 -20.75 23.51
N VAL A 259 -22.38 -19.69 24.18
CA VAL A 259 -21.22 -18.88 23.80
C VAL A 259 -19.92 -19.66 24.01
N ALA A 260 -19.78 -20.42 25.12
CA ALA A 260 -18.61 -21.21 25.42
C ALA A 260 -18.39 -22.40 24.45
N ASP A 261 -19.43 -22.87 23.74
CA ASP A 261 -19.34 -23.93 22.71
C ASP A 261 -18.69 -23.44 21.38
N LEU A 262 -18.56 -22.11 21.20
CA LEU A 262 -17.88 -21.55 20.03
C LEU A 262 -16.35 -21.74 20.12
N LYS A 263 -15.77 -22.25 19.04
CA LYS A 263 -14.33 -22.48 18.95
C LYS A 263 -13.60 -21.18 18.60
N VAL A 264 -12.72 -20.72 19.48
CA VAL A 264 -12.05 -19.44 19.33
C VAL A 264 -10.55 -19.62 19.11
N ALA A 265 -10.07 -19.12 17.98
CA ALA A 265 -8.65 -18.95 17.71
C ALA A 265 -8.20 -17.53 18.07
N ILE A 266 -7.04 -17.43 18.71
CA ILE A 266 -6.37 -16.16 18.96
C ILE A 266 -5.06 -16.14 18.18
N LEU A 267 -4.86 -15.09 17.38
CA LEU A 267 -3.71 -14.97 16.49
C LEU A 267 -2.89 -13.72 16.81
N PRO A 268 -1.56 -13.84 17.02
CA PRO A 268 -0.73 -12.68 17.15
C PRO A 268 -0.58 -11.97 15.81
N LEU A 269 -0.77 -10.65 15.80
CA LEU A 269 -0.42 -9.84 14.65
C LEU A 269 1.08 -9.55 14.69
N THR A 270 1.87 -10.42 14.08
CA THR A 270 3.34 -10.34 14.10
C THR A 270 3.83 -9.04 13.45
N GLY A 271 4.77 -8.35 14.12
CA GLY A 271 5.22 -7.02 13.66
C GLY A 271 4.11 -5.98 13.67
N GLY A 272 3.04 -6.24 14.43
CA GLY A 272 1.88 -5.36 14.54
C GLY A 272 2.14 -4.15 15.43
N GLU A 273 1.56 -3.03 15.03
CA GLU A 273 1.53 -1.76 15.77
C GLU A 273 0.08 -1.31 15.89
N PHE A 274 -0.25 -0.73 17.02
CA PHE A 274 -1.61 -0.31 17.36
C PHE A 274 -1.60 1.12 17.85
N TYR A 275 -2.39 1.98 17.22
CA TYR A 275 -2.52 3.39 17.52
C TYR A 275 -3.98 3.74 17.74
N HIS A 276 -4.31 4.28 18.91
CA HIS A 276 -5.66 4.65 19.29
C HIS A 276 -5.88 6.14 19.12
N PHE A 277 -7.06 6.54 18.63
CA PHE A 277 -7.47 7.93 18.37
C PHE A 277 -8.76 8.28 19.15
N GLY A 278 -8.85 7.77 20.35
CA GLY A 278 -10.06 7.89 21.18
C GLY A 278 -10.18 9.18 21.99
N THR A 279 -9.05 9.89 22.21
CA THR A 279 -8.98 11.09 23.05
C THR A 279 -8.10 12.16 22.40
N SER A 280 -8.21 13.43 22.86
CA SER A 280 -7.31 14.52 22.44
C SER A 280 -5.83 14.20 22.64
N HIS A 281 -5.49 13.57 23.77
CA HIS A 281 -4.13 13.13 24.05
C HIS A 281 -3.66 12.03 23.06
N GLU A 282 -4.51 11.04 22.81
CA GLU A 282 -4.16 9.93 21.92
C GLU A 282 -4.08 10.36 20.44
N LEU A 283 -4.87 11.36 20.02
CA LEU A 283 -4.75 11.97 18.69
C LEU A 283 -3.31 12.44 18.42
N LEU A 284 -2.75 13.20 19.34
CA LEU A 284 -1.40 13.74 19.22
C LEU A 284 -0.30 12.70 19.44
N SER A 285 -0.40 11.90 20.51
CA SER A 285 0.62 10.92 20.86
C SER A 285 0.71 9.78 19.83
N SER A 286 -0.42 9.27 19.35
CA SER A 286 -0.45 8.25 18.28
C SER A 286 0.11 8.83 16.98
N MET A 287 -0.30 10.04 16.60
CA MET A 287 0.22 10.66 15.38
C MET A 287 1.72 10.94 15.46
N LEU A 288 2.22 11.39 16.61
CA LEU A 288 3.65 11.61 16.83
C LEU A 288 4.45 10.31 16.74
N ALA A 289 3.93 9.24 17.33
CA ALA A 289 4.54 7.90 17.25
C ALA A 289 4.61 7.42 15.79
N ILE A 290 3.50 7.53 15.04
CA ILE A 290 3.44 7.15 13.63
C ILE A 290 4.45 7.97 12.80
N GLN A 291 4.51 9.29 12.95
CA GLN A 291 5.44 10.13 12.19
C GLN A 291 6.91 9.84 12.50
N ASN A 292 7.21 9.29 13.66
CA ASN A 292 8.57 8.95 14.08
C ASN A 292 8.95 7.47 13.82
N LEU A 293 8.09 6.69 13.17
CA LEU A 293 8.40 5.30 12.79
C LEU A 293 9.68 5.22 11.94
N VAL A 294 10.48 4.21 12.22
CA VAL A 294 11.69 3.87 11.49
C VAL A 294 11.47 2.51 10.81
N ASN A 295 11.22 2.53 9.51
CA ASN A 295 11.04 1.31 8.72
C ASN A 295 12.38 0.68 8.29
N ASP A 296 13.42 1.49 8.16
CA ASP A 296 14.77 1.05 7.80
C ASP A 296 15.78 1.62 8.82
N GLN A 297 16.40 0.72 9.60
CA GLN A 297 17.38 1.12 10.61
C GLN A 297 18.61 1.81 10.01
N ARG A 298 18.92 1.57 8.75
CA ARG A 298 20.00 2.28 8.03
C ARG A 298 19.75 3.78 7.97
N GLU A 299 18.49 4.21 7.94
CA GLU A 299 18.12 5.64 7.96
C GLU A 299 18.43 6.33 9.30
N ILE A 300 18.52 5.59 10.40
CA ILE A 300 18.89 6.15 11.72
C ILE A 300 20.34 6.65 11.73
N MET A 301 21.21 5.98 10.99
CA MET A 301 22.64 6.33 10.90
C MET A 301 22.88 7.62 10.09
N HIS A 302 21.92 8.08 9.32
CA HIS A 302 22.00 9.36 8.62
C HIS A 302 21.50 10.47 9.55
N HIS A 303 22.39 11.39 9.91
CA HIS A 303 22.16 12.54 10.80
C HIS A 303 21.02 13.50 10.35
N ASP A 304 20.41 13.26 9.21
CA ASP A 304 19.42 14.12 8.59
C ASP A 304 17.98 13.89 9.10
N ARG A 305 17.73 12.79 9.81
CA ARG A 305 16.38 12.49 10.31
C ARG A 305 16.12 13.18 11.64
N LYS A 306 15.43 14.31 11.60
CA LYS A 306 14.95 15.01 12.80
C LYS A 306 13.66 14.40 13.33
N PRO A 307 13.46 14.29 14.65
CA PRO A 307 12.17 13.95 15.23
C PRO A 307 11.10 14.93 14.75
N HIS A 308 9.85 14.45 14.65
CA HIS A 308 8.73 15.33 14.34
C HIS A 308 8.52 16.32 15.51
N PRO A 309 8.25 17.60 15.23
CA PRO A 309 8.18 18.64 16.28
C PRO A 309 6.90 18.58 17.13
N SER A 310 6.05 17.56 16.99
CA SER A 310 4.71 17.44 17.61
C SER A 310 3.75 18.60 17.28
N ILE A 311 3.95 19.24 16.13
CA ILE A 311 3.06 20.28 15.59
C ILE A 311 2.45 19.73 14.31
N PHE A 312 1.14 19.50 14.32
CA PHE A 312 0.39 18.94 13.19
C PHE A 312 -0.51 20.02 12.62
N VAL A 313 -0.27 20.37 11.37
CA VAL A 313 -1.05 21.37 10.62
C VAL A 313 -1.50 20.75 9.32
N GLN A 314 -2.80 20.75 9.07
CA GLN A 314 -3.37 20.27 7.80
C GLN A 314 -4.66 21.01 7.45
N ASN A 315 -4.89 21.21 6.17
CA ASN A 315 -6.06 21.92 5.68
C ASN A 315 -6.28 23.27 6.44
N ALA A 316 -5.23 24.08 6.58
CA ALA A 316 -5.26 25.27 7.45
C ALA A 316 -4.42 26.40 6.87
N ASP A 317 -4.78 27.63 7.22
CA ASP A 317 -3.99 28.85 6.92
C ASP A 317 -3.37 29.37 8.22
N ILE A 318 -2.02 29.41 8.28
CA ILE A 318 -1.26 29.76 9.48
C ILE A 318 -0.46 31.03 9.24
N LYS A 319 -0.82 32.12 9.90
CA LYS A 319 -0.18 33.45 9.77
C LYS A 319 0.79 33.77 10.91
N ILE A 320 0.86 32.93 11.96
CA ILE A 320 1.79 33.08 13.09
C ILE A 320 3.15 32.43 12.81
N ARG A 321 4.16 32.80 13.60
CA ARG A 321 5.46 32.14 13.63
C ARG A 321 5.55 31.17 14.81
N TRP A 322 5.97 29.95 14.56
CA TRP A 322 6.23 28.96 15.60
C TRP A 322 7.44 29.34 16.45
N THR A 323 7.33 29.06 17.74
CA THR A 323 8.37 29.28 18.75
C THR A 323 8.74 27.98 19.44
N GLN A 324 9.77 27.97 20.26
CA GLN A 324 10.17 26.79 21.05
C GLN A 324 9.14 26.39 22.13
N SER A 325 8.24 27.30 22.50
CA SER A 325 7.15 27.01 23.45
C SER A 325 6.03 26.18 22.83
N ASN A 326 5.86 26.24 21.51
CA ASN A 326 4.83 25.48 20.81
C ASN A 326 5.20 24.01 20.74
N ARG A 327 4.33 23.16 21.25
CA ARG A 327 4.43 21.70 21.21
C ARG A 327 3.08 21.05 21.45
N ASN A 328 2.88 19.86 20.90
CA ASN A 328 1.59 19.14 20.99
C ASN A 328 0.45 19.99 20.43
N GLU A 329 0.65 20.53 19.23
CA GLU A 329 -0.34 21.35 18.53
C GLU A 329 -1.04 20.52 17.46
N TRP A 330 -2.37 20.68 17.39
CA TRP A 330 -3.16 20.09 16.30
C TRP A 330 -4.05 21.17 15.69
N ILE A 331 -3.79 21.53 14.46
CA ILE A 331 -4.56 22.53 13.73
C ILE A 331 -5.08 21.92 12.45
N GLU A 332 -6.41 21.84 12.34
CA GLU A 332 -7.06 21.24 11.18
C GLU A 332 -8.30 22.04 10.79
N ASN A 333 -8.45 22.28 9.48
CA ASN A 333 -9.60 23.00 8.93
C ASN A 333 -9.79 24.39 9.58
N ALA A 334 -8.68 25.13 9.75
CA ALA A 334 -8.69 26.35 10.56
C ALA A 334 -7.78 27.44 10.00
N CYS A 335 -8.18 28.71 10.20
CA CYS A 335 -7.32 29.87 10.02
C CYS A 335 -6.81 30.37 11.37
N ILE A 336 -5.46 30.45 11.51
CA ILE A 336 -4.78 31.07 12.64
C ILE A 336 -4.27 32.43 12.19
N GLY A 337 -4.96 33.49 12.61
CA GLY A 337 -4.65 34.87 12.23
C GLY A 337 -3.32 35.40 12.80
N GLU A 338 -2.84 36.53 12.30
CA GLU A 338 -1.55 37.13 12.71
C GLU A 338 -1.47 37.50 14.20
N HIS A 339 -2.61 37.75 14.81
CA HIS A 339 -2.73 38.21 16.21
C HIS A 339 -3.08 37.08 17.19
N TRP A 340 -2.94 35.82 16.74
CA TRP A 340 -3.09 34.67 17.61
C TRP A 340 -1.78 34.34 18.33
N THR A 341 -1.91 33.81 19.54
CA THR A 341 -0.82 33.24 20.33
C THR A 341 -1.22 31.84 20.76
N LEU A 342 -0.49 30.83 20.26
CA LEU A 342 -0.62 29.44 20.71
C LEU A 342 0.54 29.11 21.66
N THR A 343 0.31 28.15 22.56
CA THR A 343 1.32 27.77 23.55
C THR A 343 1.70 26.30 23.48
N ARG A 344 0.93 25.42 24.07
CA ARG A 344 1.12 23.96 24.05
C ARG A 344 -0.19 23.23 24.36
N ASP A 345 -0.26 21.99 23.87
CA ASP A 345 -1.43 21.14 24.07
C ASP A 345 -2.72 21.83 23.58
N ASN A 346 -2.62 22.54 22.43
CA ASN A 346 -3.73 23.24 21.81
C ASN A 346 -4.27 22.44 20.60
N ILE A 347 -5.58 22.25 20.54
CA ILE A 347 -6.29 21.71 19.39
C ILE A 347 -7.21 22.81 18.84
N VAL A 348 -7.06 23.13 17.55
CA VAL A 348 -7.87 24.16 16.88
C VAL A 348 -8.47 23.57 15.61
N THR A 349 -9.82 23.55 15.57
CA THR A 349 -10.55 22.96 14.44
C THR A 349 -11.72 23.84 13.98
N GLY A 350 -12.02 23.81 12.69
CA GLY A 350 -13.20 24.44 12.10
C GLY A 350 -13.20 25.97 12.06
N VAL A 351 -12.11 26.64 12.43
CA VAL A 351 -12.03 28.09 12.55
C VAL A 351 -12.00 28.75 11.17
N PRO A 352 -12.98 29.63 10.81
CA PRO A 352 -12.98 30.33 9.52
C PRO A 352 -11.89 31.42 9.47
N ASP A 353 -11.73 32.02 8.29
CA ASP A 353 -10.88 33.21 8.11
C ASP A 353 -11.25 34.31 9.13
N ASN A 354 -10.24 34.82 9.83
CA ASN A 354 -10.45 35.79 10.88
C ASN A 354 -9.20 36.69 11.08
N ASP A 355 -9.42 37.80 11.79
CA ASP A 355 -8.44 38.77 12.24
C ASP A 355 -8.38 38.90 13.77
N TRP A 356 -8.87 37.92 14.51
CA TRP A 356 -9.01 37.93 15.95
C TRP A 356 -7.67 38.05 16.67
N THR A 357 -7.64 38.81 17.75
CA THR A 357 -6.59 38.76 18.75
C THR A 357 -7.00 37.74 19.80
N LEU A 358 -6.33 36.58 19.80
CA LEU A 358 -6.69 35.47 20.67
C LEU A 358 -5.43 34.77 21.22
N THR A 359 -5.40 34.54 22.52
CA THR A 359 -4.35 33.77 23.18
C THR A 359 -4.93 32.47 23.74
N LEU A 360 -4.38 31.34 23.35
CA LEU A 360 -4.70 30.05 23.96
C LEU A 360 -3.63 29.69 25.00
N ALA A 361 -4.08 29.57 26.24
CA ALA A 361 -3.22 29.07 27.31
C ALA A 361 -2.92 27.56 27.15
N PRO A 362 -1.95 27.02 27.88
CA PRO A 362 -1.66 25.58 27.82
C PRO A 362 -2.90 24.72 28.08
N GLY A 363 -3.19 23.80 27.15
CA GLY A 363 -4.34 22.90 27.26
C GLY A 363 -5.69 23.51 26.88
N GLN A 364 -5.76 24.76 26.42
CA GLN A 364 -7.00 25.30 25.86
C GLN A 364 -7.15 24.93 24.39
N CYS A 365 -8.34 24.49 24.02
CA CYS A 365 -8.69 24.04 22.67
C CYS A 365 -9.91 24.83 22.15
N VAL A 366 -10.00 24.95 20.81
CA VAL A 366 -11.10 25.66 20.14
C VAL A 366 -11.63 24.81 19.01
N ASP A 367 -12.93 24.66 18.96
CA ASP A 367 -13.65 24.02 17.87
C ASP A 367 -14.83 24.93 17.45
N ILE A 368 -14.86 25.28 16.16
CA ILE A 368 -15.95 26.06 15.56
C ILE A 368 -16.72 25.15 14.63
N VAL A 369 -17.98 24.89 14.94
CA VAL A 369 -18.80 23.94 14.21
C VAL A 369 -19.92 24.67 13.46
N PRO A 370 -19.98 24.57 12.12
CA PRO A 370 -21.09 25.16 11.35
C PRO A 370 -22.42 24.49 11.72
N ILE A 371 -23.43 25.31 11.97
CA ILE A 371 -24.81 24.91 12.25
C ILE A 371 -25.72 25.54 11.19
N GLY A 372 -26.66 24.76 10.65
CA GLY A 372 -27.56 25.26 9.61
C GLY A 372 -26.81 25.84 8.40
N SER A 373 -27.35 26.92 7.79
CA SER A 373 -26.80 27.51 6.56
C SER A 373 -25.72 28.58 6.81
N ASN A 374 -25.81 29.36 7.92
CA ASN A 374 -24.99 30.55 8.14
C ASN A 374 -24.62 30.81 9.61
N GLN A 375 -24.80 29.83 10.49
CA GLN A 375 -24.47 29.93 11.91
C GLN A 375 -23.33 29.00 12.29
N TRP A 376 -22.73 29.26 13.45
CA TRP A 376 -21.64 28.44 14.01
C TRP A 376 -21.83 28.29 15.53
N ALA A 377 -21.60 27.07 16.02
CA ALA A 377 -21.40 26.80 17.43
C ALA A 377 -19.97 27.14 17.82
N VAL A 378 -19.79 27.92 18.88
CA VAL A 378 -18.48 28.29 19.43
C VAL A 378 -18.21 27.41 20.64
N ARG A 379 -17.28 26.44 20.47
CA ARG A 379 -16.96 25.41 21.46
C ARG A 379 -15.48 25.46 21.89
N PRO A 380 -15.11 26.31 22.88
CA PRO A 380 -13.84 26.12 23.57
C PRO A 380 -13.96 24.96 24.56
N TYR A 381 -12.85 24.21 24.74
CA TYR A 381 -12.78 23.08 25.68
C TYR A 381 -11.35 22.86 26.17
N GLY A 382 -11.19 22.10 27.25
CA GLY A 382 -9.89 21.71 27.76
C GLY A 382 -9.34 20.44 27.08
N PHE A 383 -8.06 20.37 26.87
CA PHE A 383 -7.36 19.22 26.28
C PHE A 383 -7.64 17.89 26.99
N ASN A 384 -7.85 17.96 28.32
CA ASN A 384 -8.14 16.82 29.19
C ASN A 384 -9.60 16.70 29.59
N ASP A 385 -10.50 17.57 29.09
CA ASP A 385 -11.91 17.55 29.48
C ASP A 385 -12.55 16.19 29.10
N ALA A 386 -13.21 15.58 30.09
CA ALA A 386 -13.84 14.27 29.89
C ALA A 386 -15.30 14.37 29.39
N PHE A 387 -15.90 15.54 29.44
CA PHE A 387 -17.32 15.79 29.10
C PHE A 387 -18.28 14.79 29.75
N ARG A 388 -18.06 14.51 31.05
CA ARG A 388 -18.84 13.52 31.77
C ARG A 388 -19.01 13.92 33.23
N GLY A 389 -20.25 13.96 33.67
CA GLY A 389 -20.64 14.23 35.06
C GLY A 389 -21.28 15.63 35.26
N PRO A 390 -21.85 15.88 36.45
CA PRO A 390 -22.55 17.12 36.75
C PRO A 390 -21.63 18.32 36.80
N LEU A 391 -22.10 19.48 36.34
CA LEU A 391 -21.30 20.73 36.20
C LEU A 391 -20.64 21.17 37.52
N ALA A 392 -21.18 20.81 38.67
CA ALA A 392 -20.59 21.14 39.96
C ALA A 392 -19.26 20.42 40.24
N ASP A 393 -19.04 19.24 39.59
CA ASP A 393 -17.96 18.30 39.95
C ASP A 393 -16.95 18.07 38.81
N VAL A 394 -17.14 18.69 37.66
CA VAL A 394 -16.32 18.43 36.48
C VAL A 394 -15.27 19.50 36.22
N GLU A 395 -14.21 19.11 35.50
CA GLU A 395 -13.21 20.03 34.92
C GLU A 395 -13.70 20.60 33.59
N PHE A 396 -13.40 21.87 33.35
CA PHE A 396 -13.64 22.56 32.09
C PHE A 396 -12.53 23.59 31.85
N LEU A 397 -11.90 23.57 30.68
CA LEU A 397 -10.82 24.51 30.31
C LEU A 397 -9.62 24.47 31.28
N GLY A 398 -9.36 23.33 31.91
CA GLY A 398 -8.28 23.17 32.90
C GLY A 398 -8.56 23.62 34.30
N ASN A 399 -9.79 24.06 34.62
CA ASN A 399 -10.26 24.45 35.93
C ASN A 399 -11.54 23.67 36.31
N SER A 400 -12.03 23.81 37.55
CA SER A 400 -13.38 23.32 37.87
C SER A 400 -14.41 24.17 37.10
N PHE A 401 -15.46 23.53 36.57
CA PHE A 401 -16.53 24.27 35.89
C PHE A 401 -17.20 25.27 36.85
N ALA A 402 -17.29 24.94 38.12
CA ALA A 402 -17.86 25.83 39.15
C ALA A 402 -17.04 27.13 39.28
N SER A 403 -15.69 27.05 39.29
CA SER A 403 -14.84 28.23 39.33
C SER A 403 -14.96 29.07 38.06
N TRP A 404 -14.98 28.41 36.89
CA TRP A 404 -15.18 29.09 35.59
C TRP A 404 -16.53 29.83 35.56
N ALA A 405 -17.61 29.19 36.01
CA ALA A 405 -18.96 29.79 36.05
C ALA A 405 -19.02 31.01 36.99
N ASP A 406 -18.39 30.90 38.17
CA ASP A 406 -18.33 32.01 39.16
C ASP A 406 -17.55 33.21 38.59
N GLU A 407 -16.39 32.99 37.98
CA GLU A 407 -15.59 34.04 37.34
C GLU A 407 -16.34 34.75 36.21
N HIS A 408 -17.21 34.03 35.47
CA HIS A 408 -18.04 34.58 34.39
C HIS A 408 -19.39 35.09 34.83
N GLY A 409 -19.72 34.98 36.14
CA GLY A 409 -20.99 35.43 36.70
C GLY A 409 -22.19 34.60 36.23
N ILE A 410 -21.99 33.31 36.01
CA ILE A 410 -23.02 32.38 35.54
C ILE A 410 -23.52 31.52 36.71
N GLY A 411 -24.81 31.50 36.93
CA GLY A 411 -25.42 30.57 37.89
C GLY A 411 -25.51 29.14 37.31
N ILE A 412 -24.76 28.19 37.85
CA ILE A 412 -24.76 26.79 37.36
C ILE A 412 -26.18 26.21 37.31
N ALA A 413 -27.01 26.51 38.34
CA ALA A 413 -28.38 26.01 38.42
C ALA A 413 -29.31 26.51 37.30
N THR A 414 -28.90 27.54 36.56
CA THR A 414 -29.66 28.09 35.42
C THR A 414 -29.30 27.45 34.06
N ILE A 415 -28.28 26.58 34.05
CA ILE A 415 -27.83 25.93 32.83
C ILE A 415 -28.68 24.68 32.57
N GLU A 416 -29.37 24.65 31.45
CA GLU A 416 -30.11 23.47 31.01
C GLU A 416 -29.17 22.29 30.74
N GLY A 417 -29.53 21.08 31.20
CA GLY A 417 -28.72 19.87 31.03
C GLY A 417 -27.52 19.76 31.98
N GLY A 418 -27.42 20.64 33.02
CA GLY A 418 -26.31 20.72 33.97
C GLY A 418 -26.00 19.45 34.81
N HIS A 419 -26.79 18.40 34.67
CA HIS A 419 -26.51 17.09 35.27
C HIS A 419 -25.37 16.30 34.57
N ASP A 420 -25.01 16.66 33.33
CA ASP A 420 -23.86 16.10 32.58
C ASP A 420 -23.31 17.19 31.68
N LEU A 421 -21.98 17.44 31.73
CA LEU A 421 -21.31 18.44 30.89
C LEU A 421 -21.58 18.22 29.38
N GLN A 422 -21.72 16.99 28.94
CA GLN A 422 -22.06 16.66 27.55
C GLN A 422 -23.44 17.18 27.12
N ALA A 423 -24.40 17.22 28.07
CA ALA A 423 -25.76 17.64 27.81
C ALA A 423 -26.00 19.14 28.20
N ALA A 424 -25.01 19.78 28.81
CA ALA A 424 -25.11 21.15 29.26
C ALA A 424 -25.10 22.16 28.10
N ARG A 425 -26.11 23.00 27.99
CA ARG A 425 -26.24 24.05 26.96
C ARG A 425 -25.41 25.28 27.33
N ILE A 426 -24.12 25.20 27.06
CA ILE A 426 -23.13 26.25 27.38
C ILE A 426 -22.48 26.90 26.16
N PHE A 427 -22.58 26.29 24.97
CA PHE A 427 -21.90 26.73 23.75
C PHE A 427 -22.79 27.66 22.92
N PRO A 428 -22.45 28.95 22.77
CA PRO A 428 -23.27 29.91 22.05
C PRO A 428 -23.24 29.67 20.54
N ILE A 429 -24.38 29.96 19.90
CA ILE A 429 -24.53 29.97 18.44
C ILE A 429 -24.46 31.41 17.97
N VAL A 430 -23.60 31.70 17.02
CA VAL A 430 -23.41 33.02 16.44
C VAL A 430 -23.49 32.94 14.90
N ASP A 431 -23.84 34.04 14.27
CA ASP A 431 -23.95 34.17 12.82
C ASP A 431 -22.95 35.17 12.22
N ASN A 432 -22.04 35.67 13.03
CA ASN A 432 -21.07 36.70 12.71
C ASN A 432 -19.67 36.28 13.18
N ILE A 433 -18.67 36.43 12.30
CA ILE A 433 -17.28 36.06 12.58
C ILE A 433 -16.64 36.92 13.70
N ASN A 434 -16.97 38.20 13.76
CA ASN A 434 -16.46 39.07 14.84
C ASN A 434 -17.01 38.68 16.20
N ASP A 435 -18.29 38.37 16.28
CA ASP A 435 -18.95 37.93 17.52
C ASP A 435 -18.34 36.60 18.02
N MET A 436 -17.91 35.72 17.15
CA MET A 436 -17.16 34.51 17.54
C MET A 436 -15.88 34.84 18.31
N GLY A 437 -15.06 35.76 17.78
CA GLY A 437 -13.82 36.17 18.42
C GLY A 437 -14.05 36.81 19.77
N ILE A 438 -15.10 37.64 19.91
CA ILE A 438 -15.47 38.29 21.15
C ILE A 438 -15.92 37.27 22.22
N VAL A 439 -16.80 36.37 21.83
CA VAL A 439 -17.30 35.31 22.71
C VAL A 439 -16.18 34.34 23.12
N LEU A 440 -15.29 33.95 22.17
CA LEU A 440 -14.14 33.11 22.50
C LEU A 440 -13.22 33.78 23.53
N ARG A 441 -12.85 35.04 23.35
CA ARG A 441 -12.03 35.77 24.32
C ARG A 441 -12.68 35.78 25.69
N TRP A 442 -13.98 36.08 25.74
CA TRP A 442 -14.73 36.06 27.00
C TRP A 442 -14.70 34.68 27.66
N MET A 443 -15.00 33.60 26.94
CA MET A 443 -15.02 32.24 27.48
C MET A 443 -13.65 31.74 27.93
N LEU A 444 -12.56 32.17 27.27
CA LEU A 444 -11.21 31.63 27.47
C LEU A 444 -10.35 32.45 28.45
N SER A 445 -10.38 33.78 28.36
CA SER A 445 -9.37 34.62 29.03
C SER A 445 -9.85 35.92 29.57
N GLU A 446 -10.99 36.45 29.15
CA GLU A 446 -11.48 37.78 29.52
C GLU A 446 -12.90 37.72 30.16
N PRO A 447 -13.07 37.12 31.34
CA PRO A 447 -14.38 36.94 31.95
C PRO A 447 -15.13 38.26 32.24
N ASN A 448 -14.41 39.38 32.30
CA ASN A 448 -14.96 40.72 32.50
C ASN A 448 -15.29 41.47 31.19
N LEU A 449 -15.20 40.84 30.02
CA LEU A 449 -15.55 41.43 28.73
C LEU A 449 -17.11 41.53 28.61
N ASP A 450 -17.67 42.72 28.92
CA ASP A 450 -19.12 42.93 28.94
C ASP A 450 -19.82 42.56 27.65
N GLU A 451 -19.20 42.83 26.49
CA GLU A 451 -19.77 42.51 25.19
C GLU A 451 -19.82 40.96 24.99
N GLY A 452 -18.80 40.24 25.39
CA GLY A 452 -18.77 38.77 25.33
C GLY A 452 -19.81 38.14 26.23
N ARG A 453 -19.95 38.65 27.47
CA ARG A 453 -21.02 38.24 28.39
C ARG A 453 -22.39 38.50 27.80
N HIS A 454 -22.62 39.68 27.21
CA HIS A 454 -23.88 40.01 26.60
C HIS A 454 -24.21 39.06 25.43
N LEU A 455 -23.26 38.88 24.50
CA LEU A 455 -23.44 37.93 23.37
C LEU A 455 -23.76 36.53 23.85
N TRP A 456 -23.03 36.00 24.85
CA TRP A 456 -23.28 34.67 25.38
C TRP A 456 -24.67 34.56 26.02
N THR A 457 -25.11 35.61 26.70
CA THR A 457 -26.40 35.63 27.40
C THR A 457 -27.60 35.64 26.45
N ILE A 458 -27.51 36.39 25.34
CA ILE A 458 -28.61 36.50 24.37
C ILE A 458 -28.61 35.42 23.32
N ALA A 459 -27.46 34.77 23.05
CA ALA A 459 -27.35 33.73 22.06
C ALA A 459 -28.15 32.49 22.44
N ARG A 460 -28.72 31.81 21.44
CA ARG A 460 -29.11 30.40 21.61
C ARG A 460 -27.84 29.61 21.99
N ARG A 461 -27.95 28.75 22.97
CA ARG A 461 -26.85 27.86 23.38
C ARG A 461 -27.20 26.43 23.09
N MET A 462 -26.18 25.66 22.70
CA MET A 462 -26.26 24.23 22.45
C MET A 462 -25.36 23.46 23.41
N SER A 463 -25.70 22.19 23.63
CA SER A 463 -24.84 21.22 24.30
C SER A 463 -23.86 20.58 23.31
N ALA A 464 -22.84 19.88 23.82
CA ALA A 464 -21.94 19.13 23.00
C ALA A 464 -22.64 18.02 22.18
N ASP A 465 -23.67 17.38 22.74
CA ASP A 465 -24.51 16.41 22.04
C ASP A 465 -25.30 17.06 20.88
N GLU A 466 -25.95 18.19 21.15
CA GLU A 466 -26.69 18.91 20.10
C GLU A 466 -25.78 19.38 18.98
N ILE A 467 -24.60 19.93 19.28
CA ILE A 467 -23.60 20.30 18.27
C ILE A 467 -23.22 19.12 17.38
N SER A 468 -22.96 17.94 17.99
CA SER A 468 -22.60 16.75 17.23
C SER A 468 -23.73 16.27 16.31
N ASN A 469 -24.99 16.41 16.73
CA ASN A 469 -26.15 15.96 15.97
C ASN A 469 -26.63 16.96 14.90
N GLU A 470 -26.43 18.28 15.12
CA GLU A 470 -26.92 19.35 14.25
C GLU A 470 -25.82 19.98 13.36
N ALA A 471 -24.58 19.52 13.47
CA ALA A 471 -23.45 20.02 12.68
C ALA A 471 -23.72 19.90 11.17
N ASN A 472 -23.47 20.98 10.43
CA ASN A 472 -23.50 20.96 8.98
C ASN A 472 -22.15 20.43 8.43
N LEU A 473 -22.10 19.12 8.21
CA LEU A 473 -20.87 18.44 7.76
C LEU A 473 -20.45 18.86 6.34
N SER A 474 -21.38 19.20 5.47
CA SER A 474 -21.06 19.68 4.12
C SER A 474 -20.29 21.01 4.16
N ARG A 475 -20.66 21.93 5.07
CA ARG A 475 -19.91 23.19 5.27
C ARG A 475 -18.52 22.92 5.85
N LEU A 476 -18.37 21.99 6.82
CA LEU A 476 -17.07 21.59 7.35
C LEU A 476 -16.16 21.04 6.27
N VAL A 477 -16.67 20.13 5.42
CA VAL A 477 -15.92 19.53 4.32
C VAL A 477 -15.58 20.57 3.25
N SER A 478 -16.50 21.48 2.89
CA SER A 478 -16.24 22.55 1.94
C SER A 478 -15.13 23.48 2.40
N GLN A 479 -15.13 23.89 3.69
CA GLN A 479 -14.06 24.71 4.27
C GLN A 479 -12.72 23.98 4.24
N ARG A 480 -12.71 22.68 4.60
CA ARG A 480 -11.50 21.82 4.55
C ARG A 480 -10.92 21.73 3.15
N THR A 481 -11.77 21.51 2.15
CA THR A 481 -11.37 21.45 0.74
C THR A 481 -10.83 22.79 0.27
N HIS A 482 -11.45 23.90 0.66
CA HIS A 482 -10.97 25.24 0.34
C HIS A 482 -9.55 25.50 0.90
N TYR A 483 -9.29 25.24 2.18
CA TYR A 483 -7.95 25.40 2.75
C TYR A 483 -6.94 24.45 2.12
N ARG A 484 -7.32 23.22 1.78
CA ARG A 484 -6.45 22.27 1.08
C ARG A 484 -6.05 22.80 -0.29
N ALA A 485 -7.00 23.24 -1.11
CA ALA A 485 -6.73 23.79 -2.42
C ALA A 485 -5.82 25.02 -2.35
N HIS A 486 -6.08 25.92 -1.39
CA HIS A 486 -5.23 27.09 -1.14
C HIS A 486 -3.78 26.73 -0.81
N ASN A 487 -3.55 25.62 -0.10
CA ASN A 487 -2.23 25.19 0.34
C ASN A 487 -1.42 24.42 -0.73
N LEU A 488 -2.08 23.84 -1.75
CA LEU A 488 -1.42 23.00 -2.75
C LEU A 488 -0.22 23.68 -3.44
N PRO A 489 -0.31 24.96 -3.91
CA PRO A 489 0.83 25.62 -4.53
C PRO A 489 2.02 25.82 -3.58
N MET A 490 1.75 26.08 -2.29
CA MET A 490 2.80 26.26 -1.28
C MET A 490 3.50 24.96 -0.95
N ILE A 491 2.76 23.85 -0.81
CA ILE A 491 3.31 22.52 -0.54
C ILE A 491 4.20 22.09 -1.72
N ALA A 492 3.77 22.30 -2.96
CA ALA A 492 4.54 21.99 -4.16
C ALA A 492 5.81 22.85 -4.27
N ARG A 493 5.72 24.17 -4.01
CA ARG A 493 6.86 25.08 -4.03
C ARG A 493 7.92 24.72 -2.99
N ASN A 494 7.47 24.26 -1.83
CA ASN A 494 8.34 23.85 -0.71
C ASN A 494 8.72 22.36 -0.76
N TRP A 495 8.87 21.79 -1.95
CA TRP A 495 9.07 20.36 -2.19
C TRP A 495 10.26 19.75 -1.42
N GLN A 496 11.30 20.52 -1.11
CA GLN A 496 12.46 20.05 -0.34
C GLN A 496 12.11 19.71 1.12
N HIS A 497 11.07 20.31 1.66
CA HIS A 497 10.64 20.16 3.06
C HIS A 497 9.23 19.61 3.19
N SER A 498 8.53 19.39 2.07
CA SER A 498 7.19 18.82 2.02
C SER A 498 7.21 17.39 1.49
N VAL A 499 6.09 16.71 1.61
CA VAL A 499 5.87 15.35 1.08
C VAL A 499 5.21 15.34 -0.30
N PHE A 500 5.09 16.48 -1.00
CA PHE A 500 4.31 16.62 -2.23
C PHE A 500 4.61 15.52 -3.26
N TYR A 501 5.89 15.31 -3.62
CA TYR A 501 6.29 14.27 -4.58
C TYR A 501 6.35 12.85 -4.00
N GLN A 502 5.91 12.66 -2.76
CA GLN A 502 5.69 11.35 -2.15
C GLN A 502 4.20 10.98 -2.11
N CYS A 503 3.31 11.97 -2.22
CA CYS A 503 1.87 11.75 -2.29
C CYS A 503 1.46 11.05 -3.60
N ASP A 504 0.20 10.62 -3.65
CA ASP A 504 -0.46 10.20 -4.88
C ASP A 504 -0.60 11.39 -5.83
N LEU A 505 0.30 11.45 -6.80
CA LEU A 505 0.36 12.55 -7.77
C LEU A 505 -0.77 12.50 -8.80
N HIS A 506 -1.38 11.33 -9.03
CA HIS A 506 -2.59 11.22 -9.85
C HIS A 506 -3.76 11.96 -9.18
N ASN A 507 -3.98 11.68 -7.90
CA ASN A 507 -4.99 12.38 -7.09
C ASN A 507 -4.70 13.89 -7.04
N LEU A 508 -3.46 14.29 -6.78
CA LEU A 508 -3.06 15.70 -6.73
C LEU A 508 -3.27 16.41 -8.08
N ALA A 509 -2.92 15.77 -9.20
CA ALA A 509 -3.16 16.34 -10.52
C ALA A 509 -4.67 16.57 -10.78
N GLY A 510 -5.52 15.66 -10.31
CA GLY A 510 -6.97 15.86 -10.29
C GLY A 510 -7.37 17.11 -9.51
N GLN A 511 -6.88 17.26 -8.28
CA GLN A 511 -7.17 18.42 -7.43
C GLN A 511 -6.71 19.75 -8.07
N TYR A 512 -5.57 19.77 -8.77
CA TYR A 512 -5.12 20.95 -9.52
C TYR A 512 -6.08 21.30 -10.66
N ARG A 513 -6.54 20.32 -11.44
CA ARG A 513 -7.51 20.55 -12.52
C ARG A 513 -8.87 21.01 -12.00
N ASP A 514 -9.39 20.32 -10.98
CA ASP A 514 -10.75 20.55 -10.46
C ASP A 514 -10.90 21.91 -9.76
N ASN A 515 -9.80 22.46 -9.25
CA ASN A 515 -9.77 23.76 -8.58
C ASN A 515 -9.13 24.87 -9.43
N ASP A 516 -8.81 24.61 -10.70
CA ASP A 516 -8.17 25.56 -11.64
C ASP A 516 -6.89 26.20 -11.06
N ILE A 517 -6.04 25.37 -10.45
CA ILE A 517 -4.81 25.80 -9.80
C ILE A 517 -3.67 25.81 -10.81
N ASP A 518 -2.92 26.91 -10.87
CA ASP A 518 -1.73 27.04 -11.70
C ASP A 518 -0.65 26.02 -11.30
N LEU A 519 -0.02 25.39 -12.29
CA LEU A 519 1.06 24.45 -12.04
C LEU A 519 2.24 25.12 -11.32
N PRO A 520 2.89 24.42 -10.39
CA PRO A 520 4.09 24.95 -9.74
C PRO A 520 5.21 25.21 -10.76
N SER A 521 6.15 26.09 -10.45
CA SER A 521 7.32 26.33 -11.31
C SER A 521 8.05 25.01 -11.61
N PRO A 522 8.62 24.82 -12.81
CA PRO A 522 9.38 23.62 -13.14
C PRO A 522 10.51 23.37 -12.14
N MET A 523 10.80 22.09 -11.87
CA MET A 523 11.88 21.69 -10.99
C MET A 523 13.24 22.22 -11.49
N PRO A 524 14.08 22.78 -10.60
CA PRO A 524 15.43 23.18 -10.97
C PRO A 524 16.27 21.97 -11.39
N SER A 525 17.25 22.20 -12.28
CA SER A 525 18.15 21.13 -12.74
C SER A 525 19.00 20.51 -11.62
N SER A 526 19.17 21.21 -10.50
CA SER A 526 19.85 20.72 -9.29
C SER A 526 19.01 19.77 -8.44
N ALA A 527 17.69 19.65 -8.70
CA ALA A 527 16.85 18.71 -7.98
C ALA A 527 17.19 17.25 -8.36
N PRO A 528 16.97 16.27 -7.46
CA PRO A 528 17.22 14.87 -7.74
C PRO A 528 16.48 14.39 -9.00
N LEU A 529 17.15 13.61 -9.84
CA LEU A 529 16.61 13.12 -11.13
C LEU A 529 15.25 12.48 -10.97
N LEU A 530 15.07 11.64 -9.95
CA LEU A 530 13.81 10.94 -9.72
C LEU A 530 12.68 11.90 -9.35
N THR A 531 12.96 12.95 -8.55
CA THR A 531 11.97 13.98 -8.22
C THR A 531 11.59 14.78 -9.46
N ARG A 532 12.57 15.12 -10.31
CA ARG A 532 12.33 15.79 -11.59
C ARG A 532 11.50 14.95 -12.54
N ALA A 533 11.72 13.64 -12.56
CA ALA A 533 10.92 12.71 -13.37
C ALA A 533 9.48 12.61 -12.87
N CYS A 534 9.28 12.55 -11.55
CA CYS A 534 7.93 12.60 -10.95
C CYS A 534 7.22 13.94 -11.22
N ASP A 535 7.94 15.08 -11.16
CA ASP A 535 7.39 16.39 -11.53
C ASP A 535 6.94 16.44 -12.99
N ALA A 536 7.77 15.94 -13.91
CA ALA A 536 7.41 15.89 -15.32
C ALA A 536 6.16 15.00 -15.55
N MET A 537 6.08 13.85 -14.88
CA MET A 537 4.90 12.98 -15.00
C MET A 537 3.65 13.61 -14.35
N PHE A 538 3.79 14.29 -13.21
CA PHE A 538 2.70 15.07 -12.60
C PHE A 538 2.17 16.15 -13.56
N ARG A 539 3.07 16.89 -14.24
CA ARG A 539 2.68 17.87 -15.25
C ARG A 539 1.97 17.23 -16.44
N SER A 540 2.47 16.09 -16.90
CA SER A 540 1.82 15.30 -17.95
C SER A 540 0.39 14.93 -17.58
N GLU A 541 0.15 14.57 -16.32
CA GLU A 541 -1.18 14.21 -15.81
C GLU A 541 -2.08 15.43 -15.59
N ALA A 542 -1.51 16.55 -15.14
CA ALA A 542 -2.26 17.76 -14.81
C ALA A 542 -2.65 18.61 -16.05
N THR A 543 -1.97 18.44 -17.21
CA THR A 543 -2.23 19.23 -18.41
C THR A 543 -2.62 18.37 -19.62
N ALA A 544 -3.61 18.80 -20.39
CA ALA A 544 -3.99 18.09 -21.62
C ALA A 544 -3.08 18.43 -22.83
N ASN A 545 -2.64 19.69 -22.94
CA ASN A 545 -2.01 20.21 -24.15
C ASN A 545 -0.55 19.81 -24.34
N GLU A 546 0.22 19.56 -23.27
CA GLU A 546 1.65 19.24 -23.31
C GLU A 546 1.97 17.85 -22.69
N SER A 547 0.95 17.04 -22.45
CA SER A 547 1.05 15.76 -21.74
C SER A 547 2.12 14.86 -22.32
N ALA A 548 2.13 14.62 -23.63
CA ALA A 548 3.12 13.74 -24.28
C ALA A 548 4.57 14.26 -24.18
N SER A 549 4.78 15.57 -24.15
CA SER A 549 6.10 16.18 -24.00
C SER A 549 6.66 15.96 -22.58
N TYR A 550 5.83 16.17 -21.57
CA TYR A 550 6.21 15.94 -20.18
C TYR A 550 6.41 14.46 -19.87
N GLU A 551 5.59 13.58 -20.44
CA GLU A 551 5.78 12.13 -20.32
C GLU A 551 7.11 11.69 -20.91
N ALA A 552 7.44 12.15 -22.12
CA ALA A 552 8.73 11.88 -22.76
C ALA A 552 9.91 12.41 -21.93
N GLN A 553 9.76 13.58 -21.29
CA GLN A 553 10.75 14.15 -20.36
C GLN A 553 10.94 13.24 -19.15
N ALA A 554 9.87 12.74 -18.54
CA ALA A 554 9.95 11.85 -17.36
C ALA A 554 10.72 10.56 -17.67
N PHE A 555 10.39 9.90 -18.79
CA PHE A 555 11.14 8.73 -19.25
C PHE A 555 12.58 9.05 -19.66
N GLY A 556 12.83 10.24 -20.23
CA GLY A 556 14.18 10.71 -20.54
C GLY A 556 15.06 10.86 -19.31
N LEU A 557 14.54 11.46 -18.23
CA LEU A 557 15.25 11.62 -16.96
C LEU A 557 15.51 10.27 -16.25
N LEU A 558 14.56 9.34 -16.33
CA LEU A 558 14.77 7.97 -15.82
C LEU A 558 15.93 7.28 -16.54
N ARG A 559 15.94 7.36 -17.87
CA ARG A 559 17.02 6.83 -18.71
C ARG A 559 18.37 7.49 -18.37
N GLU A 560 18.41 8.81 -18.26
CA GLU A 560 19.62 9.55 -17.85
C GLU A 560 20.21 8.98 -16.54
N GLY A 561 19.39 8.79 -15.51
CA GLY A 561 19.83 8.25 -14.22
C GLY A 561 20.34 6.81 -14.29
N LEU A 562 19.63 5.95 -15.03
CA LEU A 562 20.02 4.52 -15.16
C LEU A 562 21.25 4.31 -16.04
N THR A 563 21.54 5.20 -16.98
CA THR A 563 22.67 5.05 -17.90
C THR A 563 23.91 5.87 -17.51
N ALA A 564 23.77 6.80 -16.57
CA ALA A 564 24.81 7.79 -16.23
C ALA A 564 26.18 7.15 -15.90
N ASP A 565 26.19 6.10 -15.10
CA ASP A 565 27.43 5.45 -14.68
C ASP A 565 28.07 4.65 -15.81
N ALA A 566 27.26 3.98 -16.63
CA ALA A 566 27.75 3.19 -17.77
C ALA A 566 28.32 4.07 -18.88
N LEU A 567 27.73 5.26 -19.09
CA LEU A 567 28.23 6.22 -20.09
C LEU A 567 29.54 6.90 -19.67
N ARG A 568 29.90 6.89 -18.39
CA ARG A 568 31.18 7.42 -17.88
C ARG A 568 32.34 6.46 -18.05
N VAL A 569 32.06 5.14 -18.21
CA VAL A 569 33.07 4.09 -18.27
C VAL A 569 33.27 3.66 -19.71
N SER A 570 34.29 4.24 -20.36
CA SER A 570 34.69 3.81 -21.71
C SER A 570 35.43 2.46 -21.66
N GLN A 571 35.29 1.67 -22.73
CA GLN A 571 35.89 0.34 -22.87
C GLN A 571 37.06 0.36 -23.85
N ARG A 572 37.97 -0.58 -23.68
CA ARG A 572 39.06 -0.82 -24.66
C ARG A 572 39.02 -2.26 -25.12
N PRO A 573 38.26 -2.56 -26.21
CA PRO A 573 38.21 -3.93 -26.73
C PRO A 573 39.59 -4.38 -27.21
N ARG A 574 39.97 -5.61 -26.86
CA ARG A 574 41.20 -6.28 -27.27
C ARG A 574 40.86 -7.67 -27.75
N LEU A 575 41.38 -8.03 -28.93
CA LEU A 575 41.16 -9.38 -29.44
C LEU A 575 41.76 -10.44 -28.49
N SER A 576 40.92 -11.33 -27.98
CA SER A 576 41.31 -12.36 -27.00
C SER A 576 41.19 -13.78 -27.53
N VAL A 577 40.98 -13.93 -28.84
CA VAL A 577 40.82 -15.24 -29.52
C VAL A 577 41.81 -15.39 -30.68
N TYR A 578 42.12 -16.65 -31.09
CA TYR A 578 42.85 -16.95 -32.31
C TYR A 578 41.93 -16.82 -33.52
N ALA A 579 42.55 -16.73 -34.71
CA ALA A 579 41.85 -16.46 -35.97
C ALA A 579 40.84 -17.55 -36.40
N ASP A 580 41.00 -18.76 -35.89
CA ASP A 580 40.14 -19.93 -36.14
C ASP A 580 39.16 -20.22 -34.99
N GLN A 581 39.24 -19.51 -33.90
CA GLN A 581 38.36 -19.73 -32.74
C GLN A 581 36.98 -19.04 -32.87
N ILE A 582 35.98 -19.71 -32.36
CA ILE A 582 34.62 -19.21 -32.21
C ILE A 582 34.28 -19.14 -30.75
N VAL A 583 33.83 -17.98 -30.28
CA VAL A 583 33.23 -17.83 -28.94
C VAL A 583 31.75 -18.17 -29.02
N TRP A 584 31.32 -19.06 -28.16
CA TRP A 584 29.93 -19.49 -28.08
C TRP A 584 29.33 -19.17 -26.75
N GLY A 585 28.48 -18.14 -26.73
CA GLY A 585 27.66 -17.77 -25.56
C GLY A 585 26.30 -18.46 -25.59
N ARG A 586 25.84 -18.94 -24.41
CA ARG A 586 24.58 -19.66 -24.25
C ARG A 586 23.90 -19.26 -22.96
N SER A 587 22.63 -18.91 -23.04
CA SER A 587 21.81 -18.57 -21.86
C SER A 587 20.56 -19.43 -21.75
N PRO A 588 20.20 -19.87 -20.52
CA PRO A 588 18.86 -20.34 -20.24
C PRO A 588 17.85 -19.17 -20.34
N VAL A 589 16.58 -19.48 -20.21
CA VAL A 589 15.54 -18.49 -19.96
C VAL A 589 15.11 -18.50 -18.50
N ARG A 590 14.23 -17.58 -18.10
CA ARG A 590 13.79 -17.46 -16.72
C ARG A 590 12.27 -17.55 -16.59
N ILE A 591 11.80 -18.04 -15.45
CA ILE A 591 10.42 -17.87 -14.98
C ILE A 591 10.46 -17.13 -13.66
N ASP A 592 9.78 -15.99 -13.58
CA ASP A 592 9.47 -15.30 -12.32
C ASP A 592 8.27 -15.96 -11.67
N ILE A 593 8.42 -16.50 -10.48
CA ILE A 593 7.34 -17.21 -9.77
C ILE A 593 6.66 -16.34 -8.70
N ALA A 594 7.30 -15.28 -8.24
CA ALA A 594 6.74 -14.25 -7.36
C ALA A 594 7.55 -12.95 -7.44
N GLY A 595 6.88 -11.81 -7.22
CA GLY A 595 7.50 -10.50 -7.05
C GLY A 595 7.86 -9.77 -8.35
N GLY A 596 7.58 -10.31 -9.52
CA GLY A 596 7.75 -9.61 -10.79
C GLY A 596 7.03 -8.27 -10.79
N TRP A 597 7.51 -7.27 -11.56
CA TRP A 597 7.19 -5.85 -11.53
C TRP A 597 7.86 -5.03 -10.41
N THR A 598 8.18 -5.62 -9.24
CA THR A 598 8.89 -4.89 -8.18
C THR A 598 10.33 -4.54 -8.55
N ASP A 599 10.88 -5.18 -9.56
CA ASP A 599 12.19 -4.93 -10.17
C ASP A 599 12.19 -3.80 -11.20
N THR A 600 10.99 -3.28 -11.56
CA THR A 600 10.84 -2.32 -12.67
C THR A 600 11.01 -0.88 -12.16
N PRO A 601 11.91 -0.06 -12.78
CA PRO A 601 12.00 1.36 -12.51
C PRO A 601 10.70 2.11 -12.93
N PRO A 602 10.27 3.13 -12.18
CA PRO A 602 10.95 3.76 -11.05
C PRO A 602 10.69 3.10 -9.69
N TYR A 603 9.79 2.11 -9.57
CA TYR A 603 9.45 1.50 -8.28
C TYR A 603 10.68 0.94 -7.55
N CYS A 604 11.50 0.13 -8.22
CA CYS A 604 12.71 -0.43 -7.58
C CYS A 604 13.72 0.65 -7.14
N LEU A 605 13.74 1.80 -7.82
CA LEU A 605 14.59 2.93 -7.42
C LEU A 605 14.08 3.63 -6.16
N MET A 606 12.77 3.58 -5.91
CA MET A 606 12.09 4.23 -4.77
C MET A 606 12.02 3.32 -3.54
N GLU A 607 11.73 2.03 -3.74
CA GLU A 607 11.35 1.09 -2.69
C GLU A 607 12.24 -0.17 -2.65
N GLY A 608 13.13 -0.38 -3.66
CA GLY A 608 13.81 -1.64 -3.90
C GLY A 608 12.87 -2.74 -4.41
N GLY A 609 13.41 -3.81 -4.98
CA GLY A 609 12.65 -4.92 -5.55
C GLY A 609 12.97 -6.27 -4.93
N ASN A 610 12.00 -7.19 -4.93
CA ASN A 610 12.16 -8.60 -4.53
C ASN A 610 11.54 -9.49 -5.60
N VAL A 611 12.31 -10.39 -6.20
CA VAL A 611 11.80 -11.35 -7.19
C VAL A 611 12.33 -12.75 -6.92
N VAL A 612 11.44 -13.74 -6.84
CA VAL A 612 11.83 -15.16 -6.85
C VAL A 612 11.78 -15.68 -8.28
N ASN A 613 12.89 -16.20 -8.73
CA ASN A 613 13.14 -16.49 -10.13
C ASN A 613 13.79 -17.87 -10.29
N ILE A 614 13.45 -18.59 -11.37
CA ILE A 614 14.06 -19.87 -11.75
C ILE A 614 14.68 -19.79 -13.15
N ALA A 615 15.92 -20.26 -13.29
CA ALA A 615 16.57 -20.40 -14.58
C ALA A 615 16.24 -21.78 -15.18
N ILE A 616 15.75 -21.82 -16.42
CA ILE A 616 15.35 -23.06 -17.06
C ILE A 616 15.96 -23.25 -18.45
N ASN A 617 16.29 -24.49 -18.76
CA ASN A 617 16.55 -24.94 -20.11
C ASN A 617 15.24 -25.42 -20.76
N LEU A 618 15.17 -25.33 -22.09
CA LEU A 618 14.05 -25.85 -22.89
C LEU A 618 14.54 -26.99 -23.77
N ASN A 619 13.81 -28.10 -23.77
CA ASN A 619 14.16 -29.31 -24.53
C ASN A 619 15.63 -29.75 -24.28
N GLY A 620 16.08 -29.66 -23.01
CA GLY A 620 17.42 -30.07 -22.58
C GLY A 620 18.56 -29.11 -22.89
N GLN A 621 18.31 -27.94 -23.49
CA GLN A 621 19.37 -26.99 -23.92
C GLN A 621 19.02 -25.54 -23.56
N PRO A 622 20.04 -24.65 -23.36
CA PRO A 622 19.85 -23.20 -23.31
C PRO A 622 19.32 -22.72 -24.68
N PRO A 623 18.15 -22.07 -24.70
CA PRO A 623 17.47 -21.72 -25.94
C PRO A 623 18.02 -20.47 -26.64
N LEU A 624 18.86 -19.66 -25.97
CA LEU A 624 19.43 -18.43 -26.49
C LEU A 624 20.95 -18.64 -26.71
N GLN A 625 21.41 -18.37 -27.91
CA GLN A 625 22.79 -18.63 -28.29
C GLN A 625 23.36 -17.51 -29.16
N THR A 626 24.63 -17.22 -28.97
CA THR A 626 25.39 -16.25 -29.76
C THR A 626 26.75 -16.81 -30.10
N HIS A 627 27.12 -16.75 -31.36
CA HIS A 627 28.46 -17.09 -31.83
C HIS A 627 29.18 -15.84 -32.31
N VAL A 628 30.40 -15.62 -31.82
CA VAL A 628 31.28 -14.53 -32.28
C VAL A 628 32.56 -15.11 -32.82
N LYS A 629 32.91 -14.76 -34.06
CA LYS A 629 34.17 -15.20 -34.71
C LYS A 629 34.87 -14.05 -35.39
N PRO A 630 36.20 -14.14 -35.58
CA PRO A 630 36.95 -13.20 -36.41
C PRO A 630 36.47 -13.19 -37.86
N CYS A 631 36.46 -12.00 -38.47
CA CYS A 631 36.24 -11.80 -39.90
C CYS A 631 37.50 -11.17 -40.50
N LEU A 632 37.96 -11.69 -41.64
CA LEU A 632 39.19 -11.20 -42.33
C LEU A 632 39.03 -9.75 -42.82
N GLN A 633 37.83 -9.34 -43.20
CA GLN A 633 37.55 -7.99 -43.66
C GLN A 633 37.25 -7.08 -42.45
N PRO A 634 37.74 -5.83 -42.49
CA PRO A 634 37.52 -4.88 -41.36
C PRO A 634 36.11 -4.30 -41.36
N HIS A 635 35.12 -5.13 -41.17
CA HIS A 635 33.71 -4.79 -41.01
C HIS A 635 33.05 -5.72 -40.00
N ILE A 636 31.82 -5.42 -39.60
CA ILE A 636 31.02 -6.23 -38.68
C ILE A 636 29.87 -6.87 -39.45
N VAL A 637 29.74 -8.17 -39.36
CA VAL A 637 28.62 -8.93 -39.94
C VAL A 637 27.70 -9.40 -38.82
N LEU A 638 26.45 -9.06 -38.93
CA LEU A 638 25.40 -9.53 -38.01
C LEU A 638 24.49 -10.52 -38.74
N ARG A 639 24.19 -11.65 -38.09
CA ARG A 639 23.29 -12.68 -38.63
C ARG A 639 22.29 -13.11 -37.58
N SER A 640 21.05 -13.37 -37.96
CA SER A 640 20.03 -14.03 -37.16
C SER A 640 19.62 -15.32 -37.86
N SER A 641 19.93 -16.46 -37.24
CA SER A 641 19.64 -17.77 -37.85
C SER A 641 18.15 -18.09 -37.82
N ASP A 642 17.44 -17.66 -36.80
CA ASP A 642 15.98 -17.84 -36.62
C ASP A 642 15.15 -16.92 -37.52
N LEU A 643 15.63 -15.73 -37.85
CA LEU A 643 14.95 -14.79 -38.75
C LEU A 643 15.43 -14.87 -40.20
N GLY A 644 16.53 -15.60 -40.50
CA GLY A 644 17.14 -15.66 -41.82
C GLY A 644 17.68 -14.32 -42.30
N ALA A 645 17.99 -13.38 -41.40
CA ALA A 645 18.43 -12.02 -41.70
C ALA A 645 19.94 -11.86 -41.56
N SER A 646 20.54 -10.98 -42.39
CA SER A 646 21.95 -10.61 -42.30
C SER A 646 22.14 -9.13 -42.62
N GLU A 647 23.07 -8.48 -41.89
CA GLU A 647 23.43 -7.07 -42.10
C GLU A 647 24.97 -6.92 -42.00
N THR A 648 25.58 -6.11 -42.87
CA THR A 648 26.99 -5.77 -42.79
C THR A 648 27.13 -4.31 -42.42
N ILE A 649 27.96 -4.02 -41.41
CA ILE A 649 28.20 -2.69 -40.86
C ILE A 649 29.62 -2.29 -41.15
N THR A 650 29.79 -1.15 -41.82
CA THR A 650 31.09 -0.62 -42.26
C THR A 650 31.41 0.73 -41.64
N THR A 651 30.41 1.41 -41.09
CA THR A 651 30.57 2.76 -40.54
C THR A 651 30.03 2.88 -39.11
N TYR A 652 30.50 3.87 -38.36
CA TYR A 652 29.95 4.21 -37.04
C TYR A 652 28.48 4.63 -37.11
N ASN A 653 28.05 5.30 -38.18
CA ASN A 653 26.66 5.72 -38.33
C ASN A 653 25.72 4.51 -38.42
N GLU A 654 26.08 3.50 -39.21
CA GLU A 654 25.34 2.24 -39.35
C GLU A 654 25.27 1.50 -37.99
N LEU A 655 26.36 1.51 -37.19
CA LEU A 655 26.41 0.89 -35.89
C LEU A 655 25.56 1.69 -34.85
N ALA A 656 25.54 3.00 -34.96
CA ALA A 656 24.77 3.90 -34.07
C ALA A 656 23.24 3.79 -34.28
N GLU A 657 22.76 3.21 -35.37
CA GLU A 657 21.35 2.97 -35.64
C GLU A 657 20.73 1.83 -34.80
N TYR A 658 21.24 1.56 -33.62
CA TYR A 658 20.72 0.50 -32.74
C TYR A 658 19.28 0.76 -32.25
N ASN A 659 18.80 1.99 -32.23
CA ASN A 659 17.43 2.36 -31.82
C ASN A 659 16.43 2.42 -32.98
N ARG A 660 16.83 1.99 -34.18
CA ARG A 660 15.92 1.97 -35.36
C ARG A 660 14.78 0.99 -35.13
N VAL A 661 13.56 1.48 -35.12
CA VAL A 661 12.35 0.67 -34.92
C VAL A 661 12.22 -0.41 -36.01
N GLY A 662 11.98 -1.65 -35.55
CA GLY A 662 11.82 -2.79 -36.47
C GLY A 662 13.11 -3.45 -36.96
N SER A 663 14.28 -2.96 -36.56
CA SER A 663 15.55 -3.62 -36.91
C SER A 663 15.72 -4.92 -36.11
N PRO A 664 16.01 -6.07 -36.77
CA PRO A 664 16.30 -7.31 -36.07
C PRO A 664 17.67 -7.31 -35.37
N PHE A 665 18.51 -6.29 -35.66
CA PHE A 665 19.86 -6.17 -35.13
C PHE A 665 20.09 -5.05 -34.12
N SER A 666 19.02 -4.47 -33.56
CA SER A 666 19.11 -3.45 -32.51
C SER A 666 19.92 -3.91 -31.29
N ILE A 667 19.68 -5.13 -30.81
CA ILE A 667 20.37 -5.71 -29.65
C ILE A 667 21.88 -5.87 -29.89
N PRO A 668 22.35 -6.57 -30.96
CA PRO A 668 23.77 -6.73 -31.17
C PRO A 668 24.48 -5.42 -31.52
N LYS A 669 23.84 -4.46 -32.21
CA LYS A 669 24.41 -3.12 -32.43
C LYS A 669 24.65 -2.38 -31.11
N ALA A 670 23.66 -2.35 -30.22
CA ALA A 670 23.78 -1.71 -28.89
C ALA A 670 24.82 -2.44 -28.02
N ALA A 671 24.88 -3.78 -28.07
CA ALA A 671 25.91 -4.55 -27.37
C ALA A 671 27.33 -4.25 -27.84
N LEU A 672 27.54 -4.15 -29.17
CA LEU A 672 28.81 -3.74 -29.79
C LEU A 672 29.20 -2.30 -29.41
N ALA A 673 28.22 -1.41 -29.38
CA ALA A 673 28.45 -0.04 -28.91
C ALA A 673 29.01 -0.05 -27.49
N LEU A 674 28.31 -0.74 -26.53
CA LEU A 674 28.75 -0.87 -25.15
C LEU A 674 30.05 -1.62 -24.96
N ALA A 675 30.41 -2.53 -25.88
CA ALA A 675 31.71 -3.20 -25.93
C ALA A 675 32.86 -2.29 -26.39
N GLY A 676 32.57 -1.04 -26.77
CA GLY A 676 33.56 -0.06 -27.15
C GLY A 676 33.82 0.11 -28.65
N PHE A 677 32.91 -0.39 -29.52
CA PHE A 677 33.02 -0.17 -30.97
C PHE A 677 32.34 1.11 -31.49
N LEU A 678 31.79 1.95 -30.59
CA LEU A 678 31.43 3.32 -30.92
C LEU A 678 32.32 4.31 -30.17
N PRO A 679 32.69 5.49 -30.79
CA PRO A 679 33.58 6.47 -30.16
C PRO A 679 33.18 6.91 -28.75
N GLN A 680 31.88 7.05 -28.50
CA GLN A 680 31.37 7.50 -27.20
C GLN A 680 31.55 6.48 -26.07
N PHE A 681 31.81 5.21 -26.39
CA PHE A 681 32.03 4.15 -25.42
C PHE A 681 33.45 3.60 -25.46
N CYS A 682 34.33 4.15 -26.33
CA CYS A 682 35.71 3.72 -26.50
C CYS A 682 36.68 4.66 -25.79
N THR A 683 37.70 4.10 -25.12
CA THR A 683 38.78 4.88 -24.50
C THR A 683 39.69 5.48 -25.56
N ASP A 684 39.91 4.76 -26.66
CA ASP A 684 40.79 5.19 -27.78
C ASP A 684 39.98 5.87 -28.86
N SER A 685 40.57 6.85 -29.54
CA SER A 685 39.92 7.57 -30.64
C SER A 685 40.37 7.06 -31.98
N TYR A 686 39.42 6.70 -32.82
CA TYR A 686 39.65 6.24 -34.18
C TYR A 686 38.81 7.07 -35.18
N PRO A 687 39.40 7.42 -36.38
CA PRO A 687 38.67 8.25 -37.34
C PRO A 687 37.50 7.51 -38.04
N THR A 688 37.58 6.20 -38.16
CA THR A 688 36.54 5.34 -38.80
C THR A 688 36.42 4.00 -38.09
N LEU A 689 35.28 3.33 -38.24
CA LEU A 689 35.07 1.98 -37.73
C LEU A 689 36.09 1.00 -38.35
N GLU A 690 36.41 1.15 -39.63
CA GLU A 690 37.45 0.34 -40.31
C GLU A 690 38.81 0.50 -39.64
N SER A 691 39.21 1.74 -39.31
CA SER A 691 40.49 1.98 -38.62
C SER A 691 40.54 1.38 -37.24
N GLN A 692 39.40 1.42 -36.50
CA GLN A 692 39.29 0.77 -35.22
C GLN A 692 39.39 -0.76 -35.32
N LEU A 693 38.70 -1.37 -36.29
CA LEU A 693 38.74 -2.84 -36.50
C LEU A 693 40.13 -3.32 -36.97
N ARG A 694 40.86 -2.54 -37.79
CA ARG A 694 42.24 -2.83 -38.10
C ARG A 694 43.16 -2.76 -36.88
N ALA A 695 42.97 -1.79 -36.01
CA ALA A 695 43.71 -1.68 -34.76
C ALA A 695 43.32 -2.79 -33.74
N PHE A 696 42.08 -3.22 -33.74
CA PHE A 696 41.58 -4.36 -32.96
C PHE A 696 42.19 -5.68 -33.45
N GLY A 697 42.46 -5.83 -34.73
CA GLY A 697 43.14 -6.97 -35.37
C GLY A 697 42.28 -7.77 -36.35
N CYS A 698 40.96 -7.58 -36.35
CA CYS A 698 40.05 -8.28 -37.29
C CYS A 698 38.69 -7.56 -37.34
N GLY A 699 37.85 -7.91 -38.31
CA GLY A 699 36.42 -7.69 -38.26
C GLY A 699 35.71 -8.73 -37.36
N LEU A 700 34.42 -8.58 -37.16
CA LEU A 700 33.63 -9.49 -36.33
C LEU A 700 32.43 -10.05 -37.12
N GLU A 701 32.17 -11.33 -36.96
CA GLU A 701 30.89 -11.92 -37.32
C GLU A 701 30.15 -12.38 -36.06
N VAL A 702 28.95 -11.82 -35.82
CA VAL A 702 28.09 -12.13 -34.70
C VAL A 702 26.82 -12.81 -35.20
N THR A 703 26.63 -14.06 -34.85
CA THR A 703 25.46 -14.84 -35.24
C THR A 703 24.58 -15.11 -34.04
N LEU A 704 23.30 -14.75 -34.12
CA LEU A 704 22.29 -14.95 -33.11
C LEU A 704 21.41 -16.15 -33.44
N LEU A 705 21.00 -16.87 -32.39
CA LEU A 705 19.96 -17.90 -32.44
C LEU A 705 19.03 -17.78 -31.22
N SER A 706 17.76 -17.55 -31.49
CA SER A 706 16.70 -17.63 -30.48
C SER A 706 15.77 -18.81 -30.81
N ALA A 707 15.86 -19.90 -30.04
CA ALA A 707 14.99 -21.06 -30.23
C ALA A 707 13.59 -20.88 -29.68
N ILE A 708 13.22 -19.66 -29.26
CA ILE A 708 11.91 -19.30 -28.68
C ILE A 708 11.39 -18.05 -29.39
N PRO A 709 10.06 -17.94 -29.55
CA PRO A 709 9.45 -16.76 -30.15
C PRO A 709 9.69 -15.48 -29.36
N ALA A 710 9.83 -14.36 -30.03
CA ALA A 710 9.79 -13.04 -29.41
C ALA A 710 8.45 -12.80 -28.70
N GLY A 711 8.45 -12.10 -27.57
CA GLY A 711 7.25 -11.86 -26.79
C GLY A 711 6.73 -13.09 -26.03
N SER A 712 7.58 -14.08 -25.82
CA SER A 712 7.26 -15.36 -25.14
C SER A 712 7.01 -15.24 -23.62
N GLY A 713 7.35 -14.09 -23.00
CA GLY A 713 7.25 -13.89 -21.55
C GLY A 713 8.42 -14.47 -20.72
N LEU A 714 9.40 -15.14 -21.37
CA LEU A 714 10.52 -15.79 -20.67
C LEU A 714 11.80 -14.92 -20.57
N GLY A 715 11.70 -13.60 -20.75
CA GLY A 715 12.85 -12.68 -20.71
C GLY A 715 13.75 -12.73 -21.96
N THR A 716 13.20 -13.13 -23.10
CA THR A 716 13.96 -13.43 -24.32
C THR A 716 14.87 -12.28 -24.79
N SER A 717 14.36 -11.03 -24.83
CA SER A 717 15.13 -9.88 -25.32
C SER A 717 16.31 -9.55 -24.40
N SER A 718 16.08 -9.43 -23.12
CA SER A 718 17.11 -9.11 -22.11
C SER A 718 18.16 -10.21 -22.04
N LEU A 719 17.73 -11.48 -22.08
CA LEU A 719 18.65 -12.62 -22.03
C LEU A 719 19.43 -12.80 -23.33
N LEU A 720 18.85 -12.48 -24.49
CA LEU A 720 19.60 -12.44 -25.73
C LEU A 720 20.65 -11.32 -25.68
N ALA A 721 20.31 -10.15 -25.19
CA ALA A 721 21.24 -9.04 -24.98
C ALA A 721 22.39 -9.44 -24.04
N SER A 722 22.08 -10.08 -22.90
CA SER A 722 23.07 -10.61 -21.96
C SER A 722 23.98 -11.65 -22.62
N THR A 723 23.43 -12.52 -23.48
CA THR A 723 24.18 -13.57 -24.20
C THR A 723 25.16 -12.96 -25.17
N VAL A 724 24.74 -11.91 -25.91
CA VAL A 724 25.61 -11.15 -26.83
C VAL A 724 26.71 -10.41 -26.07
N LEU A 725 26.37 -9.69 -25.01
CA LEU A 725 27.33 -8.98 -24.16
C LEU A 725 28.35 -9.94 -23.54
N GLY A 726 27.90 -11.08 -23.03
CA GLY A 726 28.77 -12.08 -22.45
C GLY A 726 29.72 -12.74 -23.49
N ALA A 727 29.23 -13.01 -24.69
CA ALA A 727 30.08 -13.51 -25.79
C ALA A 727 31.09 -12.46 -26.26
N LEU A 728 30.68 -11.19 -26.37
CA LEU A 728 31.57 -10.07 -26.70
C LEU A 728 32.57 -9.80 -25.56
N ASN A 729 32.19 -9.94 -24.32
CA ASN A 729 33.09 -9.84 -23.17
C ASN A 729 34.26 -10.79 -23.29
N ASP A 730 34.00 -12.07 -23.62
CA ASP A 730 35.03 -13.09 -23.82
C ASP A 730 35.86 -12.83 -25.09
N PHE A 731 35.19 -12.50 -26.19
CA PHE A 731 35.86 -12.27 -27.50
C PHE A 731 36.73 -11.00 -27.47
N CYS A 732 36.29 -9.94 -26.79
CA CYS A 732 36.98 -8.65 -26.75
C CYS A 732 37.83 -8.45 -25.47
N GLY A 733 37.94 -9.44 -24.60
CA GLY A 733 38.75 -9.38 -23.37
C GLY A 733 38.39 -8.22 -22.45
N LEU A 734 37.09 -7.96 -22.23
CA LEU A 734 36.58 -6.80 -21.48
C LEU A 734 36.68 -6.99 -19.96
N GLY A 735 36.71 -8.24 -19.48
CA GLY A 735 36.88 -8.57 -18.06
C GLY A 735 35.65 -8.35 -17.18
N TRP A 736 34.43 -8.38 -17.78
CA TRP A 736 33.15 -8.24 -17.05
C TRP A 736 32.77 -9.55 -16.37
N ASP A 737 32.32 -9.46 -15.14
CA ASP A 737 31.66 -10.57 -14.46
C ASP A 737 30.15 -10.64 -14.83
N ASN A 738 29.41 -11.63 -14.28
CA ASN A 738 27.98 -11.76 -14.56
C ASN A 738 27.15 -10.59 -14.03
N THR A 739 27.61 -9.92 -12.97
CA THR A 739 26.96 -8.73 -12.43
C THR A 739 27.12 -7.54 -13.38
N ASP A 740 28.33 -7.35 -13.90
CA ASP A 740 28.63 -6.35 -14.92
C ASP A 740 27.80 -6.55 -16.20
N ILE A 741 27.73 -7.80 -16.68
CA ILE A 741 26.90 -8.15 -17.85
C ILE A 741 25.43 -7.84 -17.58
N GLY A 742 24.91 -8.21 -16.42
CA GLY A 742 23.52 -7.92 -16.02
C GLY A 742 23.21 -6.44 -15.98
N HIS A 743 24.10 -5.64 -15.38
CA HIS A 743 23.97 -4.20 -15.32
C HIS A 743 24.05 -3.54 -16.70
N ARG A 744 25.01 -3.98 -17.56
CA ARG A 744 25.12 -3.47 -18.93
C ARG A 744 23.93 -3.88 -19.79
N THR A 745 23.29 -5.00 -19.48
CA THR A 745 22.02 -5.39 -20.15
C THR A 745 20.90 -4.42 -19.81
N LEU A 746 20.76 -4.01 -18.54
CA LEU A 746 19.80 -3.00 -18.15
C LEU A 746 20.04 -1.67 -18.89
N VAL A 747 21.30 -1.25 -19.00
CA VAL A 747 21.70 -0.05 -19.75
C VAL A 747 21.35 -0.20 -21.24
N LEU A 748 21.64 -1.36 -21.84
CA LEU A 748 21.34 -1.66 -23.25
C LEU A 748 19.83 -1.51 -23.51
N GLU A 749 18.99 -2.02 -22.64
CA GLU A 749 17.53 -1.89 -22.76
C GLU A 749 17.07 -0.44 -22.69
N GLN A 750 17.69 0.38 -21.84
CA GLN A 750 17.43 1.82 -21.79
C GLN A 750 17.86 2.54 -23.08
N LEU A 751 18.99 2.16 -23.68
CA LEU A 751 19.42 2.68 -24.98
C LEU A 751 18.44 2.32 -26.10
N LEU A 752 17.83 1.14 -26.05
CA LEU A 752 16.81 0.68 -27.00
C LEU A 752 15.41 1.24 -26.72
N THR A 753 15.24 2.01 -25.66
CA THR A 753 13.93 2.55 -25.21
C THR A 753 12.87 1.48 -24.85
N THR A 754 13.31 0.29 -24.50
CA THR A 754 12.41 -0.83 -24.14
C THR A 754 11.99 -0.82 -22.69
N GLY A 755 12.82 -0.24 -21.81
CA GLY A 755 12.47 0.09 -20.42
C GLY A 755 12.04 -1.10 -19.57
N GLY A 756 12.89 -2.11 -19.36
CA GLY A 756 12.62 -3.26 -18.50
C GLY A 756 13.17 -3.13 -17.07
N GLY A 757 12.82 -4.09 -16.20
CA GLY A 757 13.45 -4.30 -14.91
C GLY A 757 14.69 -5.19 -15.01
N TRP A 758 15.30 -5.46 -13.85
CA TRP A 758 16.55 -6.25 -13.81
C TRP A 758 16.32 -7.78 -13.67
N GLN A 759 15.09 -8.24 -13.44
CA GLN A 759 14.81 -9.67 -13.18
C GLN A 759 15.16 -10.60 -14.35
N ASP A 760 15.02 -10.11 -15.57
CA ASP A 760 15.17 -10.94 -16.78
C ASP A 760 16.62 -11.40 -16.93
N GLN A 761 17.54 -10.46 -17.03
CA GLN A 761 18.95 -10.75 -17.20
C GLN A 761 19.54 -11.51 -16.02
N PHE A 762 19.31 -11.06 -14.77
CA PHE A 762 19.83 -11.76 -13.61
C PHE A 762 19.14 -13.11 -13.38
N GLY A 763 17.89 -13.27 -13.82
CA GLY A 763 17.16 -14.53 -13.78
C GLY A 763 17.79 -15.64 -14.61
N GLY A 764 18.35 -15.33 -15.77
CA GLY A 764 18.99 -16.29 -16.66
C GLY A 764 20.53 -16.31 -16.59
N LEU A 765 21.19 -15.17 -16.36
CA LEU A 765 22.64 -15.14 -16.15
C LEU A 765 23.06 -16.03 -14.96
N LEU A 766 22.27 -16.03 -13.89
CA LEU A 766 22.53 -16.78 -12.67
C LEU A 766 21.76 -18.10 -12.65
N PRO A 767 22.35 -19.21 -12.14
CA PRO A 767 21.74 -20.53 -12.15
C PRO A 767 20.60 -20.70 -11.15
N GLY A 768 19.86 -21.79 -11.28
CA GLY A 768 19.03 -22.39 -10.25
C GLY A 768 17.80 -21.57 -9.84
N VAL A 769 17.37 -21.82 -8.60
CA VAL A 769 16.27 -21.13 -7.93
C VAL A 769 16.84 -20.07 -7.01
N LYS A 770 16.31 -18.84 -7.06
CA LYS A 770 16.89 -17.73 -6.31
C LYS A 770 15.91 -16.62 -6.00
N LEU A 771 16.12 -15.97 -4.87
CA LEU A 771 15.55 -14.67 -4.54
C LEU A 771 16.56 -13.59 -4.94
N LEU A 772 16.13 -12.65 -5.74
CA LEU A 772 16.85 -11.46 -6.15
C LEU A 772 16.27 -10.26 -5.41
N GLN A 773 17.10 -9.45 -4.76
CA GLN A 773 16.68 -8.29 -3.99
C GLN A 773 17.55 -7.08 -4.29
N THR A 774 16.94 -5.90 -4.49
CA THR A 774 17.67 -4.64 -4.58
C THR A 774 17.27 -3.67 -3.51
N ASP A 775 18.20 -2.82 -3.12
CA ASP A 775 17.91 -1.62 -2.37
C ASP A 775 17.38 -0.51 -3.27
N ARG A 776 16.84 0.55 -2.67
CA ARG A 776 16.47 1.79 -3.35
C ARG A 776 17.71 2.51 -3.90
N GLY A 777 17.54 3.30 -4.94
CA GLY A 777 18.59 4.08 -5.61
C GLY A 777 18.88 3.61 -7.03
N PHE A 778 19.71 4.35 -7.76
CA PHE A 778 20.03 4.05 -9.15
C PHE A 778 21.00 2.86 -9.31
N ALA A 779 21.75 2.50 -8.27
CA ALA A 779 22.61 1.32 -8.26
C ALA A 779 21.78 0.04 -8.09
N GLN A 780 21.24 -0.47 -9.19
CA GLN A 780 20.36 -1.64 -9.22
C GLN A 780 21.15 -2.94 -9.44
N THR A 781 21.94 -3.33 -8.43
CA THR A 781 22.65 -4.61 -8.41
C THR A 781 21.97 -5.54 -7.41
N PRO A 782 21.31 -6.63 -7.86
CA PRO A 782 20.59 -7.51 -6.95
C PRO A 782 21.52 -8.30 -6.04
N GLU A 783 21.19 -8.32 -4.73
CA GLU A 783 21.67 -9.36 -3.83
C GLU A 783 20.98 -10.68 -4.20
N VAL A 784 21.77 -11.75 -4.26
CA VAL A 784 21.30 -13.07 -4.69
C VAL A 784 21.29 -14.03 -3.53
N ARG A 785 20.12 -14.60 -3.23
CA ARG A 785 19.96 -15.69 -2.26
C ARG A 785 19.49 -16.95 -2.97
N TYR A 786 20.38 -17.93 -3.11
CA TYR A 786 20.04 -19.22 -3.71
C TYR A 786 19.13 -20.03 -2.79
N LEU A 787 18.18 -20.73 -3.40
CA LEU A 787 17.15 -21.53 -2.76
C LEU A 787 17.34 -23.02 -3.05
N PRO A 788 16.84 -23.92 -2.19
CA PRO A 788 16.82 -25.34 -2.50
C PRO A 788 16.08 -25.62 -3.81
N ASP A 789 16.64 -26.51 -4.61
CA ASP A 789 16.09 -26.87 -5.92
C ASP A 789 15.26 -28.17 -5.89
N THR A 790 15.15 -28.81 -4.76
CA THR A 790 14.49 -30.09 -4.55
C THR A 790 13.06 -30.12 -5.07
N LEU A 791 12.27 -29.05 -4.80
CA LEU A 791 10.89 -28.93 -5.29
C LEU A 791 10.77 -28.89 -6.82
N PHE A 792 11.88 -28.67 -7.54
CA PHE A 792 11.91 -28.57 -9.01
C PHE A 792 12.65 -29.76 -9.66
N THR A 793 13.45 -30.49 -8.91
CA THR A 793 14.36 -31.51 -9.46
C THR A 793 14.04 -32.93 -9.03
N GLN A 794 13.45 -33.11 -7.83
CA GLN A 794 13.07 -34.42 -7.32
C GLN A 794 11.94 -35.04 -8.14
N SER A 795 11.96 -36.36 -8.36
CA SER A 795 11.02 -37.10 -9.22
C SER A 795 9.55 -36.76 -8.90
N ASP A 796 9.19 -36.76 -7.63
CA ASP A 796 7.82 -36.61 -7.14
C ASP A 796 7.19 -35.23 -7.50
N TYR A 797 8.04 -34.20 -7.65
CA TYR A 797 7.60 -32.83 -7.96
C TYR A 797 7.88 -32.43 -9.40
N LYS A 798 8.98 -32.94 -9.98
CA LYS A 798 9.41 -32.54 -11.33
C LYS A 798 8.33 -32.73 -12.39
N ALA A 799 7.60 -33.86 -12.33
CA ALA A 799 6.51 -34.17 -13.27
C ALA A 799 5.32 -33.19 -13.19
N CYS A 800 5.15 -32.51 -12.04
CA CYS A 800 4.07 -31.56 -11.78
C CYS A 800 4.31 -30.18 -12.40
N HIS A 801 5.55 -29.83 -12.77
CA HIS A 801 5.89 -28.59 -13.45
C HIS A 801 5.66 -28.71 -14.95
N LEU A 802 4.73 -27.92 -15.47
CA LEU A 802 4.34 -27.94 -16.88
C LEU A 802 4.58 -26.56 -17.51
N LEU A 803 5.11 -26.58 -18.73
CA LEU A 803 5.29 -25.37 -19.54
C LEU A 803 4.58 -25.56 -20.89
N TYR A 804 3.61 -24.68 -21.17
CA TYR A 804 2.79 -24.73 -22.39
C TYR A 804 2.90 -23.46 -23.17
N TYR A 805 3.34 -23.54 -24.43
CA TYR A 805 3.32 -22.40 -25.34
C TYR A 805 1.89 -22.23 -25.86
N THR A 806 1.27 -21.09 -25.59
CA THR A 806 -0.14 -20.84 -25.95
C THR A 806 -0.34 -20.51 -27.43
N GLY A 807 0.72 -20.14 -28.15
CA GLY A 807 0.64 -19.65 -29.53
C GLY A 807 0.00 -18.25 -29.65
N ILE A 808 -0.31 -17.61 -28.50
CA ILE A 808 -0.88 -16.27 -28.43
C ILE A 808 0.29 -15.31 -28.18
N THR A 809 0.39 -14.27 -29.03
CA THR A 809 1.42 -13.23 -28.86
C THR A 809 0.75 -11.87 -28.68
N ARG A 810 1.25 -11.09 -27.74
CA ARG A 810 0.80 -9.71 -27.50
C ARG A 810 2.02 -8.78 -27.42
N THR A 811 1.81 -7.52 -27.79
CA THR A 811 2.83 -6.49 -27.65
C THR A 811 2.86 -6.00 -26.18
N ALA A 812 3.84 -6.44 -25.40
CA ALA A 812 3.99 -6.08 -23.99
C ALA A 812 4.26 -4.57 -23.75
N LYS A 813 4.61 -3.82 -24.80
CA LYS A 813 5.11 -2.44 -24.72
C LYS A 813 4.09 -1.44 -24.14
N THR A 814 2.80 -1.59 -24.46
CA THR A 814 1.75 -0.68 -23.99
C THR A 814 1.42 -0.89 -22.52
N ILE A 815 1.41 -2.15 -22.07
CA ILE A 815 1.18 -2.51 -20.65
C ILE A 815 2.29 -1.94 -19.77
N LEU A 816 3.55 -2.13 -20.18
CA LEU A 816 4.71 -1.66 -19.45
C LEU A 816 4.68 -0.13 -19.25
N ALA A 817 4.39 0.63 -20.32
CA ALA A 817 4.36 2.08 -20.26
C ALA A 817 3.29 2.60 -19.28
N GLU A 818 2.09 2.01 -19.30
CA GLU A 818 0.99 2.42 -18.39
C GLU A 818 1.31 2.10 -16.93
N ILE A 819 1.84 0.93 -16.64
CA ILE A 819 2.24 0.55 -15.28
C ILE A 819 3.36 1.49 -14.77
N VAL A 820 4.38 1.76 -15.60
CA VAL A 820 5.48 2.66 -15.22
C VAL A 820 4.99 4.09 -15.01
N ARG A 821 4.06 4.58 -15.83
CA ARG A 821 3.43 5.90 -15.66
C ARG A 821 2.80 6.04 -14.28
N ARG A 822 1.99 5.06 -13.87
CA ARG A 822 1.35 5.05 -12.55
C ARG A 822 2.36 4.93 -11.40
N MET A 823 3.50 4.24 -11.61
CA MET A 823 4.60 4.20 -10.63
C MET A 823 5.19 5.61 -10.40
N PHE A 824 5.42 6.40 -11.46
CA PHE A 824 5.88 7.80 -11.33
C PHE A 824 4.89 8.65 -10.57
N LEU A 825 3.60 8.42 -10.77
CA LEU A 825 2.51 9.15 -10.13
C LEU A 825 2.27 8.71 -8.68
N ASN A 826 3.00 7.73 -8.17
CA ASN A 826 2.78 7.14 -6.84
C ASN A 826 1.30 6.73 -6.61
N GLU A 827 0.61 6.25 -7.63
CA GLU A 827 -0.80 5.89 -7.52
C GLU A 827 -1.01 4.89 -6.37
N HIS A 828 -1.90 5.24 -5.44
CA HIS A 828 -2.07 4.53 -4.16
C HIS A 828 -2.29 3.02 -4.32
N ASN A 829 -3.27 2.64 -5.13
CA ASN A 829 -3.65 1.23 -5.32
C ASN A 829 -2.53 0.42 -5.97
N GLN A 830 -1.84 1.02 -6.93
CA GLN A 830 -0.72 0.36 -7.62
C GLN A 830 0.48 0.17 -6.69
N LEU A 831 0.85 1.19 -5.91
CA LEU A 831 1.94 1.06 -4.95
C LEU A 831 1.62 0.05 -3.84
N ALA A 832 0.38 0.03 -3.35
CA ALA A 832 -0.07 -0.97 -2.39
C ALA A 832 0.05 -2.39 -2.97
N MET A 833 -0.34 -2.61 -4.23
CA MET A 833 -0.19 -3.88 -4.93
C MET A 833 1.28 -4.28 -5.10
N LEU A 834 2.15 -3.37 -5.51
CA LEU A 834 3.58 -3.65 -5.66
C LEU A 834 4.26 -3.99 -4.33
N ARG A 835 3.86 -3.34 -3.23
CA ARG A 835 4.32 -3.71 -1.87
C ARG A 835 3.83 -5.09 -1.46
N ASP A 836 2.57 -5.45 -1.78
CA ASP A 836 2.05 -6.80 -1.56
C ASP A 836 2.81 -7.85 -2.39
N MET A 837 3.13 -7.55 -3.65
CA MET A 837 3.96 -8.41 -4.51
C MET A 837 5.39 -8.56 -3.96
N LYS A 838 5.97 -7.50 -3.43
CA LYS A 838 7.30 -7.52 -2.80
C LYS A 838 7.32 -8.42 -1.56
N GLN A 839 6.29 -8.34 -0.72
CA GLN A 839 6.12 -9.22 0.44
C GLN A 839 5.83 -10.66 0.00
N HIS A 840 5.00 -10.85 -1.02
CA HIS A 840 4.67 -12.15 -1.58
C HIS A 840 5.91 -12.92 -2.09
N ALA A 841 6.93 -12.21 -2.59
CA ALA A 841 8.20 -12.85 -2.94
C ALA A 841 8.91 -13.46 -1.71
N LEU A 842 8.79 -12.83 -0.54
CA LEU A 842 9.33 -13.40 0.72
C LEU A 842 8.48 -14.58 1.21
N ASP A 843 7.17 -14.56 1.02
CA ASP A 843 6.30 -15.70 1.32
C ASP A 843 6.64 -16.91 0.44
N MET A 844 6.93 -16.67 -0.85
CA MET A 844 7.42 -17.70 -1.79
C MET A 844 8.78 -18.26 -1.37
N PHE A 845 9.70 -17.37 -0.98
CA PHE A 845 11.01 -17.74 -0.44
C PHE A 845 10.84 -18.69 0.76
N ASP A 846 10.00 -18.35 1.74
CA ASP A 846 9.74 -19.19 2.92
C ASP A 846 9.13 -20.55 2.54
N ALA A 847 8.16 -20.58 1.60
CA ALA A 847 7.55 -21.82 1.15
C ALA A 847 8.58 -22.78 0.52
N ILE A 848 9.48 -22.26 -0.31
CA ILE A 848 10.54 -23.07 -0.94
C ILE A 848 11.56 -23.54 0.11
N GLN A 849 11.96 -22.66 1.04
CA GLN A 849 12.89 -23.03 2.14
C GLN A 849 12.33 -24.13 3.02
N ARG A 850 11.02 -24.15 3.26
CA ARG A 850 10.33 -25.17 4.04
C ARG A 850 9.97 -26.42 3.26
N MET A 851 10.29 -26.48 1.97
CA MET A 851 9.93 -27.60 1.08
C MET A 851 8.41 -27.83 0.97
N ASP A 852 7.61 -26.77 1.13
CA ASP A 852 6.14 -26.83 1.04
C ASP A 852 5.68 -26.64 -0.41
N PHE A 853 5.59 -27.75 -1.16
CA PHE A 853 5.18 -27.77 -2.56
C PHE A 853 3.77 -27.23 -2.77
N ASN A 854 2.84 -27.60 -1.91
CA ASN A 854 1.45 -27.16 -2.01
C ASN A 854 1.30 -25.66 -1.80
N ARG A 855 2.00 -25.11 -0.81
CA ARG A 855 2.02 -23.68 -0.56
C ARG A 855 2.69 -22.92 -1.71
N MET A 856 3.82 -23.41 -2.20
CA MET A 856 4.49 -22.83 -3.38
C MET A 856 3.56 -22.77 -4.58
N GLY A 857 2.84 -23.86 -4.89
CA GLY A 857 1.87 -23.89 -6.00
C GLY A 857 0.75 -22.86 -5.84
N ARG A 858 0.13 -22.75 -4.65
CA ARG A 858 -0.89 -21.73 -4.36
C ARG A 858 -0.35 -20.30 -4.49
N LEU A 859 0.89 -20.08 -4.06
CA LEU A 859 1.53 -18.76 -4.18
C LEU A 859 1.79 -18.38 -5.65
N VAL A 860 2.09 -19.32 -6.55
CA VAL A 860 2.15 -19.05 -8.01
C VAL A 860 0.77 -18.59 -8.52
N GLY A 861 -0.30 -19.21 -8.08
CA GLY A 861 -1.67 -18.77 -8.39
C GLY A 861 -1.97 -17.35 -7.86
N ARG A 862 -1.52 -17.02 -6.65
CA ARG A 862 -1.63 -15.67 -6.11
C ARG A 862 -0.85 -14.64 -6.94
N THR A 863 0.37 -14.96 -7.38
CA THR A 863 1.13 -14.11 -8.31
C THR A 863 0.33 -13.80 -9.57
N TRP A 864 -0.36 -14.81 -10.12
CA TRP A 864 -1.23 -14.62 -11.28
C TRP A 864 -2.39 -13.66 -11.01
N GLN A 865 -3.03 -13.77 -9.86
CA GLN A 865 -4.09 -12.84 -9.43
C GLN A 865 -3.56 -11.41 -9.26
N GLN A 866 -2.41 -11.24 -8.61
CA GLN A 866 -1.76 -9.93 -8.45
C GLN A 866 -1.44 -9.28 -9.81
N ASN A 867 -0.92 -10.04 -10.77
CA ASN A 867 -0.62 -9.54 -12.12
C ASN A 867 -1.88 -9.07 -12.84
N GLN A 868 -3.01 -9.78 -12.71
CA GLN A 868 -4.30 -9.39 -13.30
C GLN A 868 -4.90 -8.13 -12.64
N LEU A 869 -4.69 -7.95 -11.34
CA LEU A 869 -5.12 -6.73 -10.62
C LEU A 869 -4.27 -5.52 -11.02
N LEU A 870 -3.00 -5.75 -11.31
CA LEU A 870 -2.09 -4.68 -11.75
C LEU A 870 -2.42 -4.23 -13.19
N ASP A 871 -2.74 -5.19 -14.09
CA ASP A 871 -3.19 -4.93 -15.47
C ASP A 871 -4.17 -6.00 -15.94
N ALA A 872 -5.41 -5.59 -16.23
CA ALA A 872 -6.45 -6.46 -16.76
C ALA A 872 -6.08 -7.13 -18.11
N GLY A 873 -5.20 -6.51 -18.89
CA GLY A 873 -4.70 -7.07 -20.13
C GLY A 873 -3.73 -8.25 -19.98
N THR A 874 -3.27 -8.53 -18.78
CA THR A 874 -2.41 -9.69 -18.46
C THR A 874 -3.09 -11.01 -18.80
N ASN A 875 -4.42 -11.12 -18.60
CA ASN A 875 -5.20 -12.34 -18.86
C ASN A 875 -6.24 -12.12 -19.99
N PRO A 876 -5.85 -12.21 -21.26
CA PRO A 876 -6.81 -12.07 -22.37
C PRO A 876 -7.80 -13.25 -22.40
N PRO A 877 -9.00 -13.08 -23.01
CA PRO A 877 -10.04 -14.13 -23.06
C PRO A 877 -9.57 -15.48 -23.60
N ALA A 878 -8.65 -15.48 -24.56
CA ALA A 878 -8.09 -16.71 -25.11
C ALA A 878 -7.22 -17.49 -24.08
N VAL A 879 -6.52 -16.79 -23.19
CA VAL A 879 -5.77 -17.42 -22.08
C VAL A 879 -6.73 -17.88 -21.00
N GLN A 880 -7.73 -17.08 -20.67
CA GLN A 880 -8.79 -17.45 -19.72
C GLN A 880 -9.51 -18.74 -20.15
N ALA A 881 -9.79 -18.92 -21.43
CA ALA A 881 -10.39 -20.15 -21.95
C ALA A 881 -9.51 -21.38 -21.70
N ILE A 882 -8.17 -21.26 -21.89
CA ILE A 882 -7.21 -22.35 -21.61
C ILE A 882 -7.20 -22.68 -20.12
N THR A 883 -7.06 -21.66 -19.27
CA THR A 883 -6.91 -21.85 -17.82
C THR A 883 -8.19 -22.40 -17.17
N SER A 884 -9.37 -22.05 -17.68
CA SER A 884 -10.63 -22.59 -17.21
C SER A 884 -10.76 -24.11 -17.38
N LEU A 885 -10.10 -24.70 -18.39
CA LEU A 885 -10.13 -26.15 -18.62
C LEU A 885 -9.33 -26.95 -17.59
N ILE A 886 -8.38 -26.31 -16.92
CA ILE A 886 -7.37 -26.98 -16.07
C ILE A 886 -7.35 -26.48 -14.62
N ASN A 887 -8.16 -25.50 -14.30
CA ASN A 887 -8.14 -24.83 -12.98
C ASN A 887 -8.19 -25.82 -11.81
N ASP A 888 -9.09 -26.83 -11.88
CA ASP A 888 -9.28 -27.80 -10.81
C ASP A 888 -8.15 -28.85 -10.70
N LEU A 889 -7.24 -28.88 -11.67
CA LEU A 889 -6.10 -29.80 -11.73
C LEU A 889 -4.80 -29.15 -11.26
N CYS A 890 -4.77 -27.82 -11.15
CA CYS A 890 -3.58 -27.06 -10.77
C CYS A 890 -3.63 -26.62 -9.30
N LEU A 891 -2.46 -26.56 -8.65
CA LEU A 891 -2.23 -25.79 -7.42
C LEU A 891 -2.16 -24.30 -7.75
N GLY A 892 -1.58 -23.96 -8.88
CA GLY A 892 -1.49 -22.62 -9.41
C GLY A 892 -0.87 -22.59 -10.80
N TYR A 893 -1.06 -21.48 -11.50
CA TYR A 893 -0.49 -21.23 -12.83
C TYR A 893 -0.32 -19.74 -13.05
N LYS A 894 0.54 -19.37 -14.00
CA LYS A 894 0.73 -17.98 -14.42
C LYS A 894 1.35 -17.87 -15.82
N LEU A 895 1.19 -16.74 -16.47
CA LEU A 895 2.05 -16.32 -17.57
C LEU A 895 3.28 -15.62 -17.00
N PRO A 896 4.53 -16.04 -17.29
CA PRO A 896 5.73 -15.32 -16.89
C PRO A 896 5.84 -13.93 -17.50
N GLY A 897 6.53 -13.00 -16.81
CA GLY A 897 6.71 -11.63 -17.24
C GLY A 897 5.41 -10.82 -17.20
N ALA A 898 5.19 -9.94 -18.17
CA ALA A 898 4.03 -9.04 -18.25
C ALA A 898 2.70 -9.76 -18.58
N GLY A 899 2.71 -11.03 -18.95
CA GLY A 899 1.52 -11.77 -19.34
C GLY A 899 1.00 -11.40 -20.74
N GLY A 900 -0.30 -11.60 -20.95
CA GLY A 900 -0.96 -11.33 -22.24
C GLY A 900 -0.78 -12.38 -23.33
N GLY A 901 0.01 -13.43 -23.08
CA GLY A 901 0.32 -14.53 -24.01
C GLY A 901 1.68 -15.17 -23.77
N GLY A 902 2.19 -15.91 -24.74
CA GLY A 902 3.47 -16.60 -24.63
C GLY A 902 3.35 -17.95 -23.95
N TYR A 903 4.16 -18.21 -22.94
CA TYR A 903 4.16 -19.47 -22.20
C TYR A 903 3.26 -19.39 -20.96
N LEU A 904 2.54 -20.49 -20.70
CA LEU A 904 1.80 -20.72 -19.46
C LEU A 904 2.59 -21.71 -18.60
N TYR A 905 3.04 -21.27 -17.44
CA TYR A 905 3.65 -22.12 -16.42
C TYR A 905 2.59 -22.60 -15.44
N MET A 906 2.55 -23.90 -15.17
CA MET A 906 1.55 -24.56 -14.35
C MET A 906 2.21 -25.48 -13.33
N ILE A 907 1.65 -25.54 -12.12
CA ILE A 907 2.00 -26.51 -11.10
C ILE A 907 0.77 -27.38 -10.87
N ALA A 908 0.83 -28.63 -11.34
CA ALA A 908 -0.23 -29.62 -11.15
C ALA A 908 -0.30 -30.07 -9.68
N LYS A 909 -1.46 -30.53 -9.23
CA LYS A 909 -1.67 -31.06 -7.86
C LYS A 909 -0.81 -32.30 -7.59
N ASP A 910 -0.68 -33.16 -8.59
CA ASP A 910 0.09 -34.38 -8.59
C ASP A 910 0.43 -34.84 -10.02
N GLU A 911 1.12 -35.95 -10.17
CA GLU A 911 1.53 -36.49 -11.47
C GLU A 911 0.33 -36.93 -12.33
N GLU A 912 -0.75 -37.45 -11.73
CA GLU A 912 -1.97 -37.83 -12.45
C GLU A 912 -2.66 -36.60 -13.03
N ALA A 913 -2.79 -35.54 -12.23
CA ALA A 913 -3.31 -34.25 -12.67
C ALA A 913 -2.44 -33.66 -13.82
N ALA A 914 -1.12 -33.76 -13.73
CA ALA A 914 -0.21 -33.34 -14.79
C ALA A 914 -0.46 -34.08 -16.11
N ALA A 915 -0.64 -35.40 -16.06
CA ALA A 915 -0.97 -36.21 -17.23
C ALA A 915 -2.35 -35.83 -17.82
N ARG A 916 -3.34 -35.54 -16.97
CA ARG A 916 -4.67 -35.08 -17.40
C ARG A 916 -4.62 -33.71 -18.07
N ILE A 917 -3.85 -32.77 -17.51
CA ILE A 917 -3.63 -31.44 -18.10
C ILE A 917 -3.03 -31.57 -19.50
N ARG A 918 -1.99 -32.41 -19.67
CA ARG A 918 -1.37 -32.64 -20.97
C ARG A 918 -2.37 -33.17 -22.00
N ARG A 919 -3.23 -34.12 -21.63
CA ARG A 919 -4.27 -34.66 -22.51
C ARG A 919 -5.28 -33.58 -22.89
N ILE A 920 -5.88 -32.87 -21.92
CA ILE A 920 -6.88 -31.83 -22.14
C ILE A 920 -6.36 -30.76 -23.09
N LEU A 921 -5.18 -30.18 -22.81
CA LEU A 921 -4.64 -29.10 -23.63
C LEU A 921 -4.15 -29.57 -25.01
N ASN A 922 -3.82 -30.86 -25.21
CA ASN A 922 -3.53 -31.40 -26.53
C ASN A 922 -4.81 -31.61 -27.35
N GLU A 923 -5.92 -31.98 -26.71
CA GLU A 923 -7.24 -32.14 -27.35
C GLU A 923 -7.90 -30.80 -27.66
N HIS A 924 -7.69 -29.77 -26.81
CA HIS A 924 -8.30 -28.45 -26.91
C HIS A 924 -7.27 -27.34 -27.18
N ARG A 925 -6.46 -27.51 -28.26
CA ARG A 925 -5.45 -26.50 -28.63
C ARG A 925 -6.13 -25.19 -29.06
N PRO A 926 -5.70 -24.02 -28.55
CA PRO A 926 -6.25 -22.74 -28.99
C PRO A 926 -5.86 -22.37 -30.43
N ASN A 927 -4.76 -22.94 -30.95
CA ASN A 927 -4.25 -22.74 -32.30
C ASN A 927 -3.20 -23.80 -32.65
N ASP A 928 -2.75 -23.85 -33.93
CA ASP A 928 -1.81 -24.84 -34.41
C ASP A 928 -0.39 -24.71 -33.81
N LYS A 929 -0.03 -23.56 -33.25
CA LYS A 929 1.30 -23.30 -32.64
C LYS A 929 1.37 -23.76 -31.20
N ALA A 930 0.23 -23.95 -30.54
CA ALA A 930 0.13 -24.29 -29.13
C ALA A 930 0.66 -25.71 -28.85
N ARG A 931 1.54 -25.83 -27.85
CA ARG A 931 2.23 -27.10 -27.52
C ARG A 931 2.89 -27.09 -26.16
N PHE A 932 3.03 -28.25 -25.56
CA PHE A 932 3.92 -28.44 -24.40
C PHE A 932 5.38 -28.33 -24.82
N VAL A 933 6.19 -27.75 -23.93
CA VAL A 933 7.66 -27.67 -24.08
C VAL A 933 8.27 -28.28 -22.81
N GLU A 934 9.25 -29.16 -23.01
CA GLU A 934 9.99 -29.75 -21.89
C GLU A 934 10.84 -28.67 -21.23
N MET A 935 10.69 -28.50 -19.91
CA MET A 935 11.50 -27.61 -19.10
C MET A 935 12.35 -28.38 -18.11
N SER A 936 13.55 -27.91 -17.85
CA SER A 936 14.41 -28.40 -16.78
C SER A 936 15.14 -27.24 -16.10
N LEU A 937 15.39 -27.37 -14.81
CA LEU A 937 16.13 -26.35 -14.06
C LEU A 937 17.57 -26.26 -14.63
N CYS A 938 18.04 -25.02 -14.88
CA CYS A 938 19.41 -24.79 -15.34
C CYS A 938 20.33 -24.55 -14.14
N GLN A 939 21.30 -25.45 -13.93
CA GLN A 939 22.27 -25.42 -12.85
C GLN A 939 23.54 -24.60 -13.16
N LYS A 940 23.68 -24.07 -14.38
CA LYS A 940 24.89 -23.40 -14.82
C LYS A 940 24.73 -21.90 -15.11
N GLY A 941 23.48 -21.44 -15.39
CA GLY A 941 23.25 -20.07 -15.83
C GLY A 941 23.85 -19.80 -17.22
N PHE A 942 24.30 -18.56 -17.42
CA PHE A 942 25.02 -18.17 -18.64
C PHE A 942 26.36 -18.91 -18.78
N GLN A 943 26.66 -19.38 -19.94
CA GLN A 943 27.89 -20.12 -20.26
C GLN A 943 28.56 -19.54 -21.52
N VAL A 944 29.87 -19.47 -21.43
CA VAL A 944 30.72 -19.13 -22.58
C VAL A 944 31.74 -20.26 -22.80
N SER A 945 31.99 -20.64 -24.02
CA SER A 945 33.03 -21.59 -24.43
C SER A 945 33.69 -21.15 -25.71
N ARG A 946 34.92 -21.61 -25.94
CA ARG A 946 35.71 -21.41 -27.17
C ARG A 946 35.90 -22.76 -27.85
N SER A 947 35.83 -22.78 -29.20
CA SER A 947 36.14 -23.95 -30.00
C SER A 947 37.64 -24.13 -30.16
#